data_c00f938c643715860dd9b814c1c3a7a7
#
_entry.id   c00f938c643715860dd9b814c1c3a7a7
#
_cell.length_a   1.000
_cell.length_b   1.000
_cell.length_c   1.000
_cell.angle_alpha   90.00
_cell.angle_beta   90.00
_cell.angle_gamma   90.00
#
_symmetry.space_group_name_H-M   'P 1'
#
loop_
_entity.id
_entity.type
_entity.pdbx_description
1 polymer ?
#
loop_
_entity_poly.entity_id
_entity_poly.type
_entity_poly.pdbx_seq_one_letter_code
_entity_poly.pdbx_strand_id
1 'polypeptide(L)'
;MSQVNKESSQGQPSPLFIKADWLVALVTTLMSGAVYFYTSQPNVGLLDSGEFIVAAQHFGVPHPTGYPLWTLLAWLFQLLPLGNAAWEINIFSGVCGALATGATTLLASSMLRWMWPWWGDGQDAVSGRIAILIAGSFGLLFAFSFSVWTQAVIAEVYTLHCLLVGLFLLSLYWWVRRPEKDAPILATFFTFSLCMSNHHLTLALAPLPLLVPVLVRRSVFWEVLVASVVSASLVYLGFAWLSKDPTTWSTAMRFFYFAMLGLIILLVLKWKRTDLRIVLLVPVMVFAGLLPYAYMPIASSTNPPMNWGYTRTPEGFFYSINRTQYAGSLSDLIVRTLGKGMGTAPEKPPEPVDPERVSTIELGREFTAFYWQKLVENFTIWSVLAFFAAVLAIFRLPLPQRTFLYLLVFGFVLAAFMQPIMERTETSLDAWSLQFPYHGYAYLLFALLCAAGTGYVLARLVSAKSSLKYAAYVLPLLPLWTGIHNAPLCSQRNHWFGWHYGHDMLKDLPKDAFVFGGTDPGRFVPTYMILGESFVDSKHRRDPDFDRRDLVIVTQNALADAFYQKYLHDHYAPTRPMAKGWFQKWLGRDKQYPRDSTKMPTEQELVDIVRNVSLNLPPGANPQDPNVGILYHAAIAQWIFENNKDKREFFIEESFPMEWTYAYAVPNGLSYRLNKEPLATLPPEVVQEDFRYWNDYVDRLISDKNFHEDYDAQRSFSKLRNSTGNIYRARKMWPEAERAYRQALQLHPSNMETLAALSEILRAQRRWDEMSEIWDRARERDPANRAIQKARTRVGRLREADREINALQRELSASPQNADAVSNLLRLYTETGQPEQAKQLLEESGKAFGDSPEFLKFAVDFCSNNGQWQAGLAPARKLAAIATNDPNVMLALARFEFVNRDTNAFLETARKAIQIGGAQAKMALANDPVYAMVRGTPEFRQLIEQ
;
A
#
# COMPACT_ATOMS: atom_id res chain seq x y z
N MET A 1 -45.90 -31.84 -4.70
CA MET A 1 -47.11 -31.00 -4.81
C MET A 1 -47.75 -30.60 -3.47
N SER A 2 -47.43 -31.19 -2.33
CA SER A 2 -48.05 -30.80 -1.04
C SER A 2 -47.37 -29.69 -0.25
N GLN A 3 -46.23 -29.10 -0.72
CA GLN A 3 -45.54 -27.99 -0.07
C GLN A 3 -45.89 -26.60 -0.65
N VAL A 4 -46.51 -26.52 -1.81
CA VAL A 4 -46.91 -25.25 -2.45
C VAL A 4 -48.12 -24.60 -1.79
N ASN A 5 -48.92 -25.36 -1.01
CA ASN A 5 -50.14 -24.85 -0.38
C ASN A 5 -49.98 -24.22 1.01
N LYS A 6 -48.73 -24.10 1.56
CA LYS A 6 -48.51 -23.41 2.86
C LYS A 6 -48.39 -21.89 2.81
N GLU A 7 -48.15 -21.30 1.63
CA GLU A 7 -48.05 -19.85 1.46
C GLU A 7 -49.38 -19.15 1.12
N SER A 8 -50.46 -19.91 0.78
CA SER A 8 -51.73 -19.33 0.30
C SER A 8 -52.73 -18.94 1.39
N SER A 9 -52.38 -19.03 2.67
CA SER A 9 -53.35 -18.77 3.77
C SER A 9 -53.05 -17.57 4.68
N GLN A 10 -52.01 -16.73 4.40
CA GLN A 10 -51.80 -15.46 5.13
C GLN A 10 -51.45 -14.31 4.19
N GLY A 11 -52.46 -13.53 3.88
CA GLY A 11 -52.47 -12.44 2.89
C GLY A 11 -51.71 -11.16 3.21
N GLN A 12 -50.70 -11.17 4.11
CA GLN A 12 -49.79 -10.02 4.24
C GLN A 12 -48.32 -10.48 4.28
N PRO A 13 -47.47 -9.90 3.45
CA PRO A 13 -46.05 -10.22 3.45
C PRO A 13 -45.42 -9.86 4.81
N SER A 14 -44.68 -10.81 5.44
CA SER A 14 -44.03 -10.61 6.74
C SER A 14 -43.18 -9.34 6.78
N PRO A 15 -43.15 -8.57 7.89
CA PRO A 15 -42.36 -7.36 7.99
C PRO A 15 -40.87 -7.64 7.79
N LEU A 16 -40.14 -6.68 7.15
CA LEU A 16 -38.70 -6.80 6.98
C LEU A 16 -38.01 -6.87 8.34
N PHE A 17 -38.38 -5.98 9.25
CA PHE A 17 -37.81 -5.90 10.59
C PHE A 17 -38.93 -5.86 11.62
N ILE A 18 -38.69 -6.49 12.77
CA ILE A 18 -39.55 -6.44 13.95
C ILE A 18 -38.82 -5.71 15.12
N LYS A 19 -39.55 -5.37 16.20
CA LYS A 19 -38.97 -4.68 17.36
C LYS A 19 -37.76 -5.41 17.95
N ALA A 20 -37.77 -6.75 17.98
CA ALA A 20 -36.65 -7.53 18.51
C ALA A 20 -35.38 -7.40 17.65
N ASP A 21 -35.50 -7.29 16.32
CA ASP A 21 -34.35 -7.07 15.40
C ASP A 21 -33.67 -5.73 15.71
N TRP A 22 -34.47 -4.67 15.89
CA TRP A 22 -33.99 -3.34 16.26
C TRP A 22 -33.37 -3.31 17.64
N LEU A 23 -33.95 -4.03 18.61
CA LEU A 23 -33.43 -4.06 19.98
C LEU A 23 -32.06 -4.72 20.04
N VAL A 24 -31.87 -5.89 19.41
CA VAL A 24 -30.57 -6.55 19.40
C VAL A 24 -29.52 -5.74 18.63
N ALA A 25 -29.92 -5.09 17.52
CA ALA A 25 -29.04 -4.19 16.78
C ALA A 25 -28.60 -2.99 17.65
N LEU A 26 -29.54 -2.37 18.37
CA LEU A 26 -29.22 -1.28 19.31
C LEU A 26 -28.26 -1.72 20.41
N VAL A 27 -28.53 -2.86 21.04
CA VAL A 27 -27.68 -3.42 22.11
C VAL A 27 -26.26 -3.67 21.60
N THR A 28 -26.10 -4.31 20.44
CA THR A 28 -24.76 -4.56 19.87
C THR A 28 -24.06 -3.28 19.43
N THR A 29 -24.77 -2.28 18.91
CA THR A 29 -24.25 -0.94 18.62
C THR A 29 -23.70 -0.27 19.89
N LEU A 30 -24.49 -0.27 20.97
CA LEU A 30 -24.07 0.35 22.22
C LEU A 30 -22.89 -0.37 22.87
N MET A 31 -22.88 -1.72 22.85
CA MET A 31 -21.77 -2.51 23.39
C MET A 31 -20.47 -2.26 22.62
N SER A 32 -20.50 -2.37 21.28
CA SER A 32 -19.31 -2.10 20.46
C SER A 32 -18.87 -0.65 20.56
N GLY A 33 -19.81 0.30 20.54
CA GLY A 33 -19.52 1.71 20.71
C GLY A 33 -18.85 2.04 22.05
N ALA A 34 -19.31 1.43 23.16
CA ALA A 34 -18.68 1.61 24.48
C ALA A 34 -17.23 1.08 24.51
N VAL A 35 -16.97 -0.08 23.86
CA VAL A 35 -15.62 -0.63 23.75
C VAL A 35 -14.73 0.26 22.89
N TYR A 36 -15.20 0.72 21.74
CA TYR A 36 -14.44 1.59 20.85
C TYR A 36 -14.12 2.94 21.50
N PHE A 37 -15.09 3.54 22.18
CA PHE A 37 -14.88 4.77 22.95
C PHE A 37 -13.81 4.60 24.03
N TYR A 38 -13.87 3.50 24.80
CA TYR A 38 -12.91 3.22 25.87
C TYR A 38 -11.50 2.93 25.36
N THR A 39 -11.38 2.31 24.19
CA THR A 39 -10.10 1.87 23.58
C THR A 39 -9.60 2.83 22.50
N SER A 40 -10.27 3.96 22.27
CA SER A 40 -9.91 4.97 21.28
C SER A 40 -8.56 5.60 21.56
N GLN A 41 -7.84 5.91 20.50
CA GLN A 41 -6.56 6.61 20.55
C GLN A 41 -6.76 8.04 21.08
N PRO A 42 -5.88 8.50 22.00
CA PRO A 42 -6.08 9.79 22.66
C PRO A 42 -5.71 11.00 21.78
N ASN A 43 -4.91 10.80 20.73
CA ASN A 43 -4.46 11.86 19.81
C ASN A 43 -4.18 11.26 18.43
N VAL A 44 -3.28 11.86 17.64
CA VAL A 44 -2.89 11.40 16.31
C VAL A 44 -2.23 10.02 16.35
N GLY A 45 -2.62 9.16 15.42
CA GLY A 45 -1.94 7.89 15.12
C GLY A 45 -0.75 8.10 14.18
N LEU A 46 0.04 7.07 14.04
CA LEU A 46 1.01 6.93 12.97
C LEU A 46 0.28 6.59 11.66
N LEU A 47 0.91 6.61 10.52
CA LEU A 47 0.31 6.46 9.18
C LEU A 47 -0.61 7.64 8.80
N ASP A 48 -1.78 7.37 8.18
CA ASP A 48 -2.62 8.37 7.50
C ASP A 48 -3.48 9.23 8.44
N SER A 49 -3.60 8.85 9.73
CA SER A 49 -4.47 9.55 10.70
C SER A 49 -4.21 11.06 10.74
N GLY A 50 -2.96 11.50 10.71
CA GLY A 50 -2.61 12.92 10.76
C GLY A 50 -3.17 13.72 9.58
N GLU A 51 -3.12 13.16 8.38
CA GLU A 51 -3.69 13.75 7.18
C GLU A 51 -5.20 13.87 7.26
N PHE A 52 -5.88 12.79 7.65
CA PHE A 52 -7.32 12.75 7.77
C PHE A 52 -7.85 13.75 8.80
N ILE A 53 -7.16 13.87 9.95
CA ILE A 53 -7.53 14.83 10.98
C ILE A 53 -7.39 16.27 10.44
N VAL A 54 -6.28 16.62 9.79
CA VAL A 54 -6.08 17.95 9.19
C VAL A 54 -7.11 18.24 8.10
N ALA A 55 -7.40 17.26 7.25
CA ALA A 55 -8.41 17.41 6.20
C ALA A 55 -9.81 17.65 6.80
N ALA A 56 -10.21 16.87 7.81
CA ALA A 56 -11.47 17.06 8.52
C ALA A 56 -11.53 18.42 9.24
N GLN A 57 -10.50 18.77 10.00
CA GLN A 57 -10.45 20.02 10.78
C GLN A 57 -10.56 21.26 9.90
N HIS A 58 -10.00 21.22 8.71
CA HIS A 58 -9.86 22.38 7.84
C HIS A 58 -10.72 22.35 6.58
N PHE A 59 -11.74 21.52 6.47
CA PHE A 59 -12.52 21.37 5.25
C PHE A 59 -11.61 21.16 4.03
N GLY A 60 -10.66 20.21 4.18
CA GLY A 60 -9.59 19.95 3.22
C GLY A 60 -9.87 18.76 2.30
N VAL A 61 -8.89 18.42 1.48
CA VAL A 61 -8.93 17.27 0.57
C VAL A 61 -7.72 16.38 0.86
N PRO A 62 -7.92 15.19 1.44
CA PRO A 62 -6.85 14.22 1.69
C PRO A 62 -6.40 13.51 0.39
N HIS A 63 -5.44 12.59 0.51
CA HIS A 63 -4.88 11.85 -0.63
C HIS A 63 -5.96 11.15 -1.50
N PRO A 64 -5.68 10.84 -2.79
CA PRO A 64 -6.63 10.15 -3.67
C PRO A 64 -7.15 8.83 -3.07
N THR A 65 -8.49 8.63 -3.01
CA THR A 65 -9.52 9.34 -3.81
C THR A 65 -10.12 10.61 -3.18
N GLY A 66 -9.53 11.18 -2.13
CA GLY A 66 -10.07 12.35 -1.44
C GLY A 66 -11.20 12.05 -0.44
N TYR A 67 -11.70 10.83 -0.40
CA TYR A 67 -12.75 10.30 0.51
C TYR A 67 -13.87 11.30 0.85
N PRO A 68 -14.54 11.89 -0.18
CA PRO A 68 -15.32 13.12 0.01
C PRO A 68 -16.47 12.97 1.01
N LEU A 69 -17.12 11.82 1.05
CA LEU A 69 -18.20 11.58 2.02
C LEU A 69 -17.65 11.50 3.46
N TRP A 70 -16.55 10.77 3.67
CA TRP A 70 -15.94 10.66 4.98
C TRP A 70 -15.46 12.02 5.49
N THR A 71 -14.72 12.75 4.65
CA THR A 71 -14.14 14.05 5.03
C THR A 71 -15.22 15.07 5.38
N LEU A 72 -16.32 15.11 4.61
CA LEU A 72 -17.45 15.97 4.89
C LEU A 72 -18.15 15.62 6.21
N LEU A 73 -18.42 14.33 6.46
CA LEU A 73 -19.07 13.87 7.70
C LEU A 73 -18.16 14.07 8.92
N ALA A 74 -16.87 13.79 8.80
CA ALA A 74 -15.88 14.01 9.83
C ALA A 74 -15.75 15.51 10.17
N TRP A 75 -15.73 16.39 9.18
CA TRP A 75 -15.76 17.83 9.37
C TRP A 75 -17.03 18.28 10.11
N LEU A 76 -18.22 17.76 9.74
CA LEU A 76 -19.47 18.05 10.44
C LEU A 76 -19.44 17.54 11.89
N PHE A 77 -18.84 16.39 12.14
CA PHE A 77 -18.73 15.81 13.48
C PHE A 77 -17.86 16.68 14.42
N GLN A 78 -16.79 17.28 13.89
CA GLN A 78 -15.94 18.22 14.65
C GLN A 78 -16.60 19.55 15.00
N LEU A 79 -17.80 19.85 14.51
CA LEU A 79 -18.59 20.99 15.01
C LEU A 79 -19.16 20.73 16.41
N LEU A 80 -19.09 19.48 16.91
CA LEU A 80 -19.44 19.12 18.29
C LEU A 80 -18.24 19.44 19.20
N PRO A 81 -18.43 20.23 20.27
CA PRO A 81 -17.32 20.66 21.13
C PRO A 81 -16.93 19.55 22.13
N LEU A 82 -16.31 18.47 21.64
CA LEU A 82 -15.98 17.30 22.45
C LEU A 82 -14.55 17.32 23.02
N GLY A 83 -13.66 18.19 22.51
CA GLY A 83 -12.29 18.30 23.05
C GLY A 83 -11.18 18.49 22.01
N ASN A 84 -10.24 17.56 21.94
CA ASN A 84 -9.13 17.59 20.98
C ASN A 84 -9.60 17.06 19.62
N ALA A 85 -9.26 17.77 18.53
CA ALA A 85 -9.68 17.43 17.17
C ALA A 85 -9.30 16.01 16.76
N ALA A 86 -8.11 15.52 17.12
CA ALA A 86 -7.70 14.17 16.79
C ALA A 86 -8.57 13.11 17.49
N TRP A 87 -8.81 13.30 18.79
CA TRP A 87 -9.66 12.39 19.56
C TRP A 87 -11.09 12.38 19.02
N GLU A 88 -11.64 13.54 18.63
CA GLU A 88 -12.98 13.65 18.04
C GLU A 88 -13.12 12.81 16.77
N ILE A 89 -12.12 12.84 15.87
CA ILE A 89 -12.15 12.04 14.64
C ILE A 89 -11.93 10.56 14.91
N ASN A 90 -11.11 10.18 15.91
CA ASN A 90 -11.00 8.80 16.36
C ASN A 90 -12.36 8.26 16.84
N ILE A 91 -13.09 9.06 17.62
CA ILE A 91 -14.47 8.73 18.08
C ILE A 91 -15.46 8.65 16.92
N PHE A 92 -15.34 9.51 15.91
CA PHE A 92 -16.17 9.44 14.69
C PHE A 92 -16.01 8.06 14.00
N SER A 93 -14.78 7.58 13.86
CA SER A 93 -14.52 6.22 13.33
C SER A 93 -15.17 5.14 14.20
N GLY A 94 -15.11 5.28 15.54
CA GLY A 94 -15.78 4.39 16.49
C GLY A 94 -17.31 4.38 16.37
N VAL A 95 -17.93 5.55 16.18
CA VAL A 95 -19.37 5.68 15.93
C VAL A 95 -19.76 4.98 14.63
N CYS A 96 -19.01 5.18 13.55
CA CYS A 96 -19.25 4.51 12.28
C CYS A 96 -19.12 2.98 12.40
N GLY A 97 -18.10 2.48 13.13
CA GLY A 97 -17.92 1.05 13.40
C GLY A 97 -19.04 0.43 14.24
N ALA A 98 -19.51 1.15 15.24
CA ALA A 98 -20.64 0.73 16.08
C ALA A 98 -21.94 0.64 15.27
N LEU A 99 -22.21 1.64 14.43
CA LEU A 99 -23.38 1.63 13.53
C LEU A 99 -23.28 0.52 12.48
N ALA A 100 -22.09 0.23 11.95
CA ALA A 100 -21.85 -0.90 11.06
C ALA A 100 -22.15 -2.24 11.74
N THR A 101 -21.78 -2.38 13.02
CA THR A 101 -22.13 -3.55 13.87
C THR A 101 -23.64 -3.68 14.01
N GLY A 102 -24.33 -2.59 14.30
CA GLY A 102 -25.79 -2.58 14.39
C GLY A 102 -26.47 -2.96 13.08
N ALA A 103 -26.02 -2.43 11.94
CA ALA A 103 -26.54 -2.75 10.62
C ALA A 103 -26.33 -4.25 10.29
N THR A 104 -25.14 -4.80 10.60
CA THR A 104 -24.82 -6.21 10.43
C THR A 104 -25.73 -7.10 11.28
N THR A 105 -25.93 -6.74 12.56
CA THR A 105 -26.81 -7.48 13.50
C THR A 105 -28.26 -7.42 13.06
N LEU A 106 -28.74 -6.24 12.63
CA LEU A 106 -30.11 -6.04 12.13
C LEU A 106 -30.39 -6.95 10.92
N LEU A 107 -29.43 -6.95 9.96
CA LEU A 107 -29.54 -7.80 8.78
C LEU A 107 -29.48 -9.28 9.13
N ALA A 108 -28.55 -9.69 9.99
CA ALA A 108 -28.42 -11.10 10.44
C ALA A 108 -29.70 -11.58 11.14
N SER A 109 -30.26 -10.81 12.07
CA SER A 109 -31.48 -11.17 12.81
C SER A 109 -32.68 -11.34 11.88
N SER A 110 -32.92 -10.38 10.99
CA SER A 110 -34.00 -10.46 10.00
C SER A 110 -33.81 -11.59 8.99
N MET A 111 -32.58 -11.81 8.52
CA MET A 111 -32.22 -12.88 7.61
C MET A 111 -32.48 -14.27 8.23
N LEU A 112 -32.02 -14.49 9.45
CA LEU A 112 -32.22 -15.74 10.18
C LEU A 112 -33.72 -16.04 10.36
N ARG A 113 -34.50 -15.06 10.81
CA ARG A 113 -35.94 -15.17 10.97
C ARG A 113 -36.66 -15.53 9.66
N TRP A 114 -36.18 -15.00 8.51
CA TRP A 114 -36.72 -15.27 7.19
C TRP A 114 -36.36 -16.67 6.66
N MET A 115 -35.18 -17.18 7.00
CA MET A 115 -34.68 -18.48 6.50
C MET A 115 -35.02 -19.64 7.42
N TRP A 116 -35.23 -19.40 8.73
CA TRP A 116 -35.42 -20.41 9.75
C TRP A 116 -36.53 -21.43 9.42
N PRO A 117 -37.74 -21.03 8.93
CA PRO A 117 -38.83 -21.99 8.62
C PRO A 117 -38.48 -23.02 7.55
N TRP A 118 -37.43 -22.79 6.77
CA TRP A 118 -36.97 -23.70 5.71
C TRP A 118 -35.89 -24.68 6.19
N TRP A 119 -35.28 -24.40 7.31
CA TRP A 119 -34.22 -25.20 7.89
C TRP A 119 -34.74 -26.14 8.99
N GLY A 120 -35.83 -25.76 9.69
CA GLY A 120 -36.38 -26.46 10.84
C GLY A 120 -37.89 -26.35 10.95
N ASP A 121 -38.49 -27.18 11.82
CA ASP A 121 -39.93 -27.19 12.08
C ASP A 121 -40.34 -26.04 13.02
N GLY A 122 -41.24 -25.19 12.57
CA GLY A 122 -41.92 -24.19 13.40
C GLY A 122 -41.18 -22.90 13.71
N GLN A 123 -41.96 -21.85 14.01
CA GLN A 123 -41.54 -20.61 14.62
C GLN A 123 -42.07 -20.57 16.06
N ASP A 124 -41.40 -21.23 16.98
CA ASP A 124 -41.69 -21.11 18.40
C ASP A 124 -40.87 -19.97 19.06
N ALA A 125 -41.21 -19.64 20.30
CA ALA A 125 -40.49 -18.60 21.05
C ALA A 125 -39.00 -18.94 21.29
N VAL A 126 -38.65 -20.23 21.30
CA VAL A 126 -37.27 -20.73 21.45
C VAL A 126 -36.46 -20.43 20.20
N SER A 127 -37.00 -20.71 19.01
CA SER A 127 -36.35 -20.40 17.71
C SER A 127 -36.09 -18.93 17.54
N GLY A 128 -37.04 -18.06 17.96
CA GLY A 128 -36.85 -16.59 17.92
C GLY A 128 -35.74 -16.11 18.83
N ARG A 129 -35.61 -16.66 20.05
CA ARG A 129 -34.52 -16.30 20.99
C ARG A 129 -33.15 -16.74 20.46
N ILE A 130 -33.08 -17.96 19.90
CA ILE A 130 -31.83 -18.47 19.32
C ILE A 130 -31.39 -17.61 18.14
N ALA A 131 -32.28 -17.18 17.25
CA ALA A 131 -31.95 -16.32 16.13
C ALA A 131 -31.38 -14.96 16.60
N ILE A 132 -31.94 -14.38 17.66
CA ILE A 132 -31.43 -13.12 18.27
C ILE A 132 -30.03 -13.33 18.84
N LEU A 133 -29.80 -14.43 19.58
CA LEU A 133 -28.47 -14.76 20.15
C LEU A 133 -27.41 -14.94 19.07
N ILE A 134 -27.75 -15.65 17.99
CA ILE A 134 -26.85 -15.83 16.84
C ILE A 134 -26.51 -14.47 16.23
N ALA A 135 -27.53 -13.66 15.90
CA ALA A 135 -27.33 -12.37 15.26
C ALA A 135 -26.47 -11.44 16.10
N GLY A 136 -26.74 -11.32 17.42
CA GLY A 136 -25.96 -10.54 18.35
C GLY A 136 -24.52 -11.03 18.49
N SER A 137 -24.33 -12.35 18.61
CA SER A 137 -22.99 -12.93 18.75
C SER A 137 -22.13 -12.69 17.51
N PHE A 138 -22.64 -12.91 16.30
CA PHE A 138 -21.86 -12.70 15.07
C PHE A 138 -21.71 -11.23 14.69
N GLY A 139 -22.66 -10.35 15.07
CA GLY A 139 -22.49 -8.91 15.00
C GLY A 139 -21.36 -8.41 15.90
N LEU A 140 -21.26 -8.89 17.13
CA LEU A 140 -20.16 -8.56 18.04
C LEU A 140 -18.84 -9.24 17.65
N LEU A 141 -18.85 -10.45 17.05
CA LEU A 141 -17.65 -11.05 16.47
C LEU A 141 -17.09 -10.20 15.33
N PHE A 142 -17.95 -9.65 14.46
CA PHE A 142 -17.53 -8.67 13.46
C PHE A 142 -16.91 -7.43 14.12
N ALA A 143 -17.57 -6.87 15.13
CA ALA A 143 -17.09 -5.69 15.84
C ALA A 143 -15.72 -5.89 16.48
N PHE A 144 -15.50 -7.05 17.13
CA PHE A 144 -14.27 -7.35 17.89
C PHE A 144 -13.21 -8.08 17.07
N SER A 145 -13.43 -8.26 15.74
CA SER A 145 -12.39 -8.72 14.85
C SER A 145 -11.26 -7.69 14.77
N PHE A 146 -10.01 -8.16 14.64
CA PHE A 146 -8.82 -7.31 14.60
C PHE A 146 -8.94 -6.18 13.57
N SER A 147 -9.31 -6.52 12.32
CA SER A 147 -9.38 -5.56 11.22
C SER A 147 -10.42 -4.44 11.41
N VAL A 148 -11.53 -4.73 12.10
CA VAL A 148 -12.58 -3.72 12.33
C VAL A 148 -12.29 -2.89 13.56
N TRP A 149 -11.86 -3.52 14.64
CA TRP A 149 -11.61 -2.82 15.90
C TRP A 149 -10.43 -1.86 15.80
N THR A 150 -9.31 -2.28 15.20
CA THR A 150 -8.16 -1.38 14.99
C THR A 150 -8.55 -0.12 14.21
N GLN A 151 -9.42 -0.25 13.20
CA GLN A 151 -9.89 0.87 12.38
C GLN A 151 -10.99 1.70 13.06
N ALA A 152 -11.63 1.19 14.10
CA ALA A 152 -12.68 1.89 14.84
C ALA A 152 -12.12 2.80 15.95
N VAL A 153 -10.83 2.69 16.27
CA VAL A 153 -10.21 3.42 17.39
C VAL A 153 -9.20 4.48 16.94
N ILE A 154 -9.00 4.64 15.64
CA ILE A 154 -8.13 5.63 15.00
C ILE A 154 -8.88 6.40 13.90
N ALA A 155 -8.35 7.54 13.47
CA ALA A 155 -8.91 8.34 12.38
C ALA A 155 -8.69 7.67 11.03
N GLU A 156 -9.71 6.90 10.57
CA GLU A 156 -9.65 6.10 9.34
C GLU A 156 -11.01 5.99 8.63
N VAL A 157 -10.96 5.74 7.33
CA VAL A 157 -12.14 5.75 6.43
C VAL A 157 -12.90 4.42 6.40
N TYR A 158 -12.32 3.32 6.93
CA TYR A 158 -12.80 1.95 6.70
C TYR A 158 -14.04 1.58 7.50
N THR A 159 -14.23 2.16 8.69
CA THR A 159 -15.44 1.89 9.50
C THR A 159 -16.69 2.52 8.89
N LEU A 160 -16.59 3.72 8.32
CA LEU A 160 -17.66 4.30 7.51
C LEU A 160 -17.93 3.45 6.28
N HIS A 161 -16.88 2.93 5.61
CA HIS A 161 -17.03 2.02 4.48
C HIS A 161 -17.83 0.77 4.86
N CYS A 162 -17.52 0.13 6.00
CA CYS A 162 -18.28 -1.02 6.52
C CYS A 162 -19.75 -0.66 6.79
N LEU A 163 -20.03 0.53 7.36
CA LEU A 163 -21.40 1.00 7.58
C LEU A 163 -22.16 1.15 6.25
N LEU A 164 -21.54 1.79 5.26
CA LEU A 164 -22.15 2.01 3.96
C LEU A 164 -22.39 0.69 3.22
N VAL A 165 -21.45 -0.25 3.27
CA VAL A 165 -21.65 -1.61 2.73
C VAL A 165 -22.76 -2.34 3.47
N GLY A 166 -22.87 -2.19 4.79
CA GLY A 166 -24.00 -2.70 5.58
C GLY A 166 -25.35 -2.14 5.08
N LEU A 167 -25.43 -0.84 4.81
CA LEU A 167 -26.63 -0.20 4.24
C LEU A 167 -26.92 -0.68 2.80
N PHE A 168 -25.89 -0.85 1.98
CA PHE A 168 -26.01 -1.45 0.66
C PHE A 168 -26.58 -2.88 0.72
N LEU A 169 -26.06 -3.72 1.61
CA LEU A 169 -26.57 -5.10 1.79
C LEU A 169 -28.00 -5.12 2.34
N LEU A 170 -28.37 -4.18 3.22
CA LEU A 170 -29.75 -4.00 3.69
C LEU A 170 -30.70 -3.63 2.55
N SER A 171 -30.29 -2.73 1.63
CA SER A 171 -31.07 -2.37 0.47
C SER A 171 -31.19 -3.54 -0.53
N LEU A 172 -30.11 -4.30 -0.73
CA LEU A 172 -30.08 -5.50 -1.55
C LEU A 172 -30.98 -6.61 -0.97
N TYR A 173 -30.94 -6.80 0.36
CA TYR A 173 -31.84 -7.69 1.09
C TYR A 173 -33.30 -7.27 0.94
N TRP A 174 -33.58 -5.97 1.04
CA TRP A 174 -34.91 -5.44 0.80
C TRP A 174 -35.39 -5.74 -0.63
N TRP A 175 -34.52 -5.59 -1.63
CA TRP A 175 -34.85 -5.92 -3.02
C TRP A 175 -35.18 -7.40 -3.20
N VAL A 176 -34.36 -8.30 -2.69
CA VAL A 176 -34.60 -9.76 -2.77
C VAL A 176 -35.88 -10.16 -2.02
N ARG A 177 -36.23 -9.48 -0.92
CA ARG A 177 -37.47 -9.72 -0.14
C ARG A 177 -38.72 -9.16 -0.77
N ARG A 178 -38.62 -8.13 -1.58
CA ARG A 178 -39.71 -7.36 -2.21
C ARG A 178 -39.39 -7.09 -3.68
N PRO A 179 -39.22 -8.14 -4.48
CA PRO A 179 -38.76 -7.98 -5.86
C PRO A 179 -39.78 -7.26 -6.76
N GLU A 180 -41.05 -7.23 -6.35
CA GLU A 180 -42.14 -6.55 -7.07
C GLU A 180 -42.06 -5.03 -6.98
N LYS A 181 -41.31 -4.46 -6.02
CA LYS A 181 -41.19 -3.03 -5.80
C LYS A 181 -39.95 -2.46 -6.51
N ASP A 182 -40.07 -1.23 -7.02
CA ASP A 182 -38.95 -0.52 -7.68
C ASP A 182 -38.08 0.25 -6.67
N ALA A 183 -38.65 0.73 -5.55
CA ALA A 183 -37.95 1.50 -4.55
C ALA A 183 -36.69 0.79 -3.99
N PRO A 184 -36.67 -0.54 -3.73
CA PRO A 184 -35.44 -1.25 -3.33
C PRO A 184 -34.36 -1.23 -4.41
N ILE A 185 -34.73 -1.27 -5.70
CA ILE A 185 -33.77 -1.15 -6.81
C ILE A 185 -33.05 0.19 -6.72
N LEU A 186 -33.82 1.28 -6.63
CA LEU A 186 -33.30 2.64 -6.52
C LEU A 186 -32.43 2.83 -5.28
N ALA A 187 -32.86 2.29 -4.12
CA ALA A 187 -32.09 2.35 -2.88
C ALA A 187 -30.76 1.59 -3.01
N THR A 188 -30.73 0.44 -3.71
CA THR A 188 -29.53 -0.36 -3.92
C THR A 188 -28.51 0.40 -4.77
N PHE A 189 -28.92 1.02 -5.87
CA PHE A 189 -28.01 1.80 -6.71
C PHE A 189 -27.54 3.09 -6.03
N PHE A 190 -28.41 3.76 -5.28
CA PHE A 190 -28.03 4.92 -4.47
C PHE A 190 -26.97 4.56 -3.41
N THR A 191 -27.23 3.52 -2.59
CA THR A 191 -26.31 3.12 -1.53
C THR A 191 -25.00 2.57 -2.08
N PHE A 192 -25.01 1.83 -3.20
CA PHE A 192 -23.81 1.41 -3.92
C PHE A 192 -22.96 2.61 -4.34
N SER A 193 -23.57 3.61 -4.98
CA SER A 193 -22.84 4.79 -5.44
C SER A 193 -22.37 5.67 -4.28
N LEU A 194 -23.13 5.71 -3.18
CA LEU A 194 -22.70 6.38 -1.96
C LEU A 194 -21.47 5.70 -1.33
N CYS A 195 -21.39 4.36 -1.37
CA CYS A 195 -20.17 3.63 -0.96
C CYS A 195 -18.97 4.06 -1.83
N MET A 196 -19.16 4.24 -3.14
CA MET A 196 -18.12 4.69 -4.06
C MET A 196 -17.56 6.07 -3.70
N SER A 197 -18.39 6.98 -3.19
CA SER A 197 -17.95 8.31 -2.74
C SER A 197 -17.18 8.28 -1.42
N ASN A 198 -17.10 7.12 -0.76
CA ASN A 198 -16.20 6.89 0.37
C ASN A 198 -14.96 6.10 -0.04
N HIS A 199 -15.12 4.90 -0.67
CA HIS A 199 -13.97 4.08 -1.05
C HIS A 199 -14.25 3.21 -2.27
N HIS A 200 -13.31 3.15 -3.22
CA HIS A 200 -13.45 2.40 -4.48
C HIS A 200 -13.43 0.86 -4.31
N LEU A 201 -13.08 0.31 -3.15
CA LEU A 201 -13.20 -1.13 -2.84
C LEU A 201 -14.61 -1.68 -3.12
N THR A 202 -15.64 -0.83 -3.03
CA THR A 202 -17.02 -1.18 -3.37
C THR A 202 -17.18 -1.73 -4.78
N LEU A 203 -16.29 -1.39 -5.73
CA LEU A 203 -16.33 -1.92 -7.10
C LEU A 203 -16.30 -3.46 -7.15
N ALA A 204 -15.68 -4.11 -6.18
CA ALA A 204 -15.72 -5.56 -6.04
C ALA A 204 -17.16 -6.10 -5.95
N LEU A 205 -18.08 -5.32 -5.36
CA LEU A 205 -19.46 -5.70 -5.16
C LEU A 205 -20.41 -5.28 -6.32
N ALA A 206 -19.90 -4.60 -7.37
CA ALA A 206 -20.68 -4.13 -8.50
C ALA A 206 -21.50 -5.22 -9.25
N PRO A 207 -21.04 -6.49 -9.33
CA PRO A 207 -21.84 -7.54 -9.94
C PRO A 207 -23.11 -7.91 -9.15
N LEU A 208 -23.17 -7.65 -7.83
CA LEU A 208 -24.28 -8.10 -6.99
C LEU A 208 -25.63 -7.52 -7.43
N PRO A 209 -25.81 -6.21 -7.62
CA PRO A 209 -27.12 -5.67 -8.07
C PRO A 209 -27.54 -6.14 -9.46
N LEU A 210 -26.61 -6.55 -10.33
CA LEU A 210 -26.92 -7.09 -11.66
C LEU A 210 -27.41 -8.55 -11.60
N LEU A 211 -27.01 -9.31 -10.58
CA LEU A 211 -27.44 -10.70 -10.40
C LEU A 211 -28.86 -10.82 -9.81
N VAL A 212 -29.32 -9.84 -9.01
CA VAL A 212 -30.64 -9.89 -8.37
C VAL A 212 -31.78 -10.04 -9.40
N PRO A 213 -31.88 -9.20 -10.44
CA PRO A 213 -32.99 -9.33 -11.39
C PRO A 213 -32.94 -10.64 -12.17
N VAL A 214 -31.75 -11.18 -12.47
CA VAL A 214 -31.61 -12.48 -13.14
C VAL A 214 -32.27 -13.60 -12.34
N LEU A 215 -32.13 -13.54 -11.01
CA LEU A 215 -32.49 -14.62 -10.09
C LEU A 215 -33.93 -14.49 -9.56
N VAL A 216 -34.41 -13.25 -9.30
CA VAL A 216 -35.72 -13.05 -8.62
C VAL A 216 -36.77 -12.26 -9.39
N ARG A 217 -36.39 -11.39 -10.34
CA ARG A 217 -37.33 -10.58 -11.18
C ARG A 217 -36.80 -10.38 -12.60
N ARG A 218 -36.82 -11.44 -13.39
CA ARG A 218 -36.29 -11.41 -14.77
C ARG A 218 -36.97 -10.39 -15.69
N SER A 219 -38.18 -9.93 -15.37
CA SER A 219 -38.91 -8.93 -16.16
C SER A 219 -38.20 -7.59 -16.25
N VAL A 220 -37.40 -7.19 -15.24
CA VAL A 220 -36.65 -5.91 -15.18
C VAL A 220 -35.16 -6.07 -15.43
N PHE A 221 -34.69 -7.26 -15.79
CA PHE A 221 -33.25 -7.51 -15.99
C PHE A 221 -32.62 -6.58 -17.03
N TRP A 222 -33.27 -6.44 -18.17
CA TRP A 222 -32.77 -5.63 -19.27
C TRP A 222 -32.81 -4.12 -18.94
N GLU A 223 -33.85 -3.67 -18.22
CA GLU A 223 -33.98 -2.30 -17.75
C GLU A 223 -32.86 -1.95 -16.78
N VAL A 224 -32.56 -2.82 -15.79
CA VAL A 224 -31.47 -2.64 -14.83
C VAL A 224 -30.12 -2.69 -15.52
N LEU A 225 -29.89 -3.65 -16.42
CA LEU A 225 -28.64 -3.77 -17.16
C LEU A 225 -28.36 -2.52 -18.00
N VAL A 226 -29.36 -2.08 -18.82
CA VAL A 226 -29.22 -0.90 -19.66
C VAL A 226 -29.01 0.34 -18.80
N ALA A 227 -29.81 0.53 -17.74
CA ALA A 227 -29.62 1.65 -16.81
C ALA A 227 -28.23 1.67 -16.17
N SER A 228 -27.69 0.50 -15.81
CA SER A 228 -26.32 0.37 -15.25
C SER A 228 -25.27 0.75 -16.28
N VAL A 229 -25.39 0.25 -17.54
CA VAL A 229 -24.44 0.57 -18.62
C VAL A 229 -24.52 2.05 -19.00
N VAL A 230 -25.71 2.64 -19.05
CA VAL A 230 -25.93 4.09 -19.28
C VAL A 230 -25.29 4.89 -18.16
N SER A 231 -25.52 4.52 -16.89
CA SER A 231 -24.90 5.19 -15.72
C SER A 231 -23.39 5.15 -15.79
N ALA A 232 -22.81 3.96 -16.01
CA ALA A 232 -21.36 3.77 -16.12
C ALA A 232 -20.78 4.58 -17.29
N SER A 233 -21.48 4.61 -18.45
CA SER A 233 -21.05 5.36 -19.63
C SER A 233 -21.07 6.87 -19.39
N LEU A 234 -22.10 7.39 -18.72
CA LEU A 234 -22.21 8.81 -18.38
C LEU A 234 -21.12 9.22 -17.37
N VAL A 235 -20.85 8.39 -16.37
CA VAL A 235 -19.75 8.61 -15.42
C VAL A 235 -18.41 8.60 -16.17
N TYR A 236 -18.19 7.63 -17.07
CA TYR A 236 -16.95 7.54 -17.85
C TYR A 236 -16.77 8.71 -18.83
N LEU A 237 -17.85 9.19 -19.46
CA LEU A 237 -17.82 10.41 -20.27
C LEU A 237 -17.43 11.63 -19.45
N GLY A 238 -17.97 11.78 -18.23
CA GLY A 238 -17.57 12.83 -17.31
C GLY A 238 -16.07 12.77 -16.99
N PHE A 239 -15.55 11.59 -16.70
CA PHE A 239 -14.10 11.36 -16.49
C PHE A 239 -13.28 11.71 -17.72
N ALA A 240 -13.70 11.25 -18.91
CA ALA A 240 -12.98 11.52 -20.15
C ALA A 240 -12.96 13.01 -20.51
N TRP A 241 -14.04 13.72 -20.21
CA TRP A 241 -14.11 15.17 -20.39
C TRP A 241 -13.13 15.90 -19.44
N LEU A 242 -13.02 15.44 -18.18
CA LEU A 242 -12.08 16.00 -17.19
C LEU A 242 -10.62 15.70 -17.52
N SER A 243 -10.33 14.52 -18.10
CA SER A 243 -8.96 14.10 -18.44
C SER A 243 -8.35 14.92 -19.57
N LYS A 244 -9.19 15.51 -20.44
CA LYS A 244 -8.79 16.20 -21.68
C LYS A 244 -7.95 15.35 -22.65
N ASP A 245 -7.82 14.04 -22.41
CA ASP A 245 -7.11 13.12 -23.29
C ASP A 245 -8.00 12.67 -24.44
N PRO A 246 -7.60 12.92 -25.72
CA PRO A 246 -8.39 12.54 -26.89
C PRO A 246 -8.65 11.04 -27.00
N THR A 247 -7.71 10.21 -26.54
CA THR A 247 -7.83 8.74 -26.59
C THR A 247 -8.88 8.26 -25.60
N THR A 248 -8.81 8.74 -24.38
CA THR A 248 -9.80 8.48 -23.33
C THR A 248 -11.18 8.96 -23.76
N TRP A 249 -11.27 10.17 -24.33
CA TRP A 249 -12.51 10.72 -24.85
C TRP A 249 -13.13 9.86 -25.97
N SER A 250 -12.33 9.46 -26.96
CA SER A 250 -12.82 8.62 -28.06
C SER A 250 -13.32 7.26 -27.59
N THR A 251 -12.65 6.66 -26.60
CA THR A 251 -13.04 5.40 -25.98
C THR A 251 -14.34 5.56 -25.19
N ALA A 252 -14.46 6.61 -24.38
CA ALA A 252 -15.68 6.91 -23.62
C ALA A 252 -16.88 7.14 -24.53
N MET A 253 -16.70 7.86 -25.65
CA MET A 253 -17.74 8.07 -26.65
C MET A 253 -18.20 6.76 -27.29
N ARG A 254 -17.29 5.82 -27.60
CA ARG A 254 -17.67 4.49 -28.10
C ARG A 254 -18.53 3.74 -27.08
N PHE A 255 -18.14 3.71 -25.82
CA PHE A 255 -18.96 3.09 -24.76
C PHE A 255 -20.33 3.75 -24.66
N PHE A 256 -20.41 5.07 -24.73
CA PHE A 256 -21.67 5.79 -24.70
C PHE A 256 -22.56 5.45 -25.90
N TYR A 257 -22.02 5.37 -27.12
CA TYR A 257 -22.76 4.95 -28.30
C TYR A 257 -23.29 3.51 -28.15
N PHE A 258 -22.49 2.57 -27.63
CA PHE A 258 -22.99 1.22 -27.36
C PHE A 258 -24.07 1.20 -26.28
N ALA A 259 -23.97 2.03 -25.24
CA ALA A 259 -24.98 2.17 -24.20
C ALA A 259 -26.30 2.71 -24.81
N MET A 260 -26.22 3.74 -25.66
CA MET A 260 -27.38 4.30 -26.36
C MET A 260 -28.00 3.33 -27.36
N LEU A 261 -27.18 2.60 -28.11
CA LEU A 261 -27.65 1.53 -28.99
C LEU A 261 -28.39 0.44 -28.18
N GLY A 262 -27.85 0.01 -27.05
CA GLY A 262 -28.51 -0.92 -26.13
C GLY A 262 -29.86 -0.39 -25.63
N LEU A 263 -29.92 0.89 -25.29
CA LEU A 263 -31.18 1.56 -24.91
C LEU A 263 -32.18 1.58 -26.05
N ILE A 264 -31.76 1.92 -27.27
CA ILE A 264 -32.63 1.93 -28.46
C ILE A 264 -33.16 0.51 -28.74
N ILE A 265 -32.30 -0.50 -28.72
CA ILE A 265 -32.68 -1.89 -28.91
C ILE A 265 -33.71 -2.33 -27.83
N LEU A 266 -33.49 -1.98 -26.57
CA LEU A 266 -34.42 -2.28 -25.48
C LEU A 266 -35.77 -1.61 -25.75
N LEU A 267 -35.79 -0.33 -26.12
CA LEU A 267 -37.00 0.41 -26.42
C LEU A 267 -37.77 -0.18 -27.63
N VAL A 268 -37.08 -0.55 -28.69
CA VAL A 268 -37.71 -1.14 -29.90
C VAL A 268 -38.29 -2.53 -29.61
N LEU A 269 -37.51 -3.39 -28.92
CA LEU A 269 -37.92 -4.77 -28.67
C LEU A 269 -38.98 -4.92 -27.57
N LYS A 270 -39.01 -3.99 -26.63
CA LYS A 270 -39.87 -4.08 -25.44
C LYS A 270 -40.78 -2.86 -25.25
N TRP A 271 -40.99 -2.02 -26.25
CA TRP A 271 -41.68 -0.71 -26.18
C TRP A 271 -42.90 -0.66 -25.25
N LYS A 272 -43.79 -1.64 -25.34
CA LYS A 272 -45.00 -1.71 -24.49
C LYS A 272 -44.77 -2.35 -23.11
N ARG A 273 -43.59 -2.87 -22.82
CA ARG A 273 -43.27 -3.64 -21.60
C ARG A 273 -42.05 -3.09 -20.84
N THR A 274 -41.41 -2.05 -21.37
CA THR A 274 -40.24 -1.44 -20.74
C THR A 274 -40.66 -0.51 -19.59
N ASP A 275 -40.14 -0.73 -18.41
CA ASP A 275 -40.30 0.17 -17.27
C ASP A 275 -39.30 1.33 -17.37
N LEU A 276 -39.72 2.40 -18.08
CA LEU A 276 -38.88 3.59 -18.26
C LEU A 276 -38.53 4.27 -16.95
N ARG A 277 -39.29 4.05 -15.87
CA ARG A 277 -38.97 4.62 -14.55
C ARG A 277 -37.63 4.05 -14.02
N ILE A 278 -37.42 2.74 -14.16
CA ILE A 278 -36.15 2.11 -13.72
C ILE A 278 -35.00 2.66 -14.59
N VAL A 279 -35.18 2.68 -15.91
CA VAL A 279 -34.12 3.14 -16.85
C VAL A 279 -33.71 4.60 -16.62
N LEU A 280 -34.64 5.47 -16.23
CA LEU A 280 -34.36 6.88 -15.96
C LEU A 280 -33.93 7.16 -14.53
N LEU A 281 -34.54 6.51 -13.53
CA LEU A 281 -34.29 6.82 -12.13
C LEU A 281 -32.99 6.16 -11.58
N VAL A 282 -32.55 5.02 -12.10
CA VAL A 282 -31.29 4.40 -11.67
C VAL A 282 -30.10 5.33 -11.93
N PRO A 283 -29.90 5.91 -13.12
CA PRO A 283 -28.84 6.93 -13.32
C PRO A 283 -28.95 8.10 -12.35
N VAL A 284 -30.17 8.62 -12.12
CA VAL A 284 -30.38 9.72 -11.15
C VAL A 284 -29.92 9.31 -9.75
N MET A 285 -30.23 8.08 -9.29
CA MET A 285 -29.80 7.56 -7.99
C MET A 285 -28.28 7.35 -7.94
N VAL A 286 -27.67 6.89 -9.03
CA VAL A 286 -26.22 6.77 -9.15
C VAL A 286 -25.55 8.13 -8.98
N PHE A 287 -26.00 9.14 -9.72
CA PHE A 287 -25.45 10.49 -9.61
C PHE A 287 -25.72 11.13 -8.23
N ALA A 288 -26.90 10.90 -7.62
CA ALA A 288 -27.22 11.34 -6.28
C ALA A 288 -26.26 10.73 -5.23
N GLY A 289 -25.91 9.44 -5.34
CA GLY A 289 -24.93 8.79 -4.47
C GLY A 289 -23.49 9.26 -4.70
N LEU A 290 -23.16 9.74 -5.92
CA LEU A 290 -21.85 10.32 -6.25
C LEU A 290 -21.76 11.82 -5.93
N LEU A 291 -22.87 12.49 -5.53
CA LEU A 291 -22.88 13.92 -5.24
C LEU A 291 -21.82 14.38 -4.24
N PRO A 292 -21.42 13.58 -3.21
CA PRO A 292 -20.34 13.98 -2.31
C PRO A 292 -19.02 14.34 -3.01
N TYR A 293 -18.76 13.84 -4.23
CA TYR A 293 -17.55 14.25 -4.99
C TYR A 293 -17.53 15.76 -5.29
N ALA A 294 -18.67 16.46 -5.33
CA ALA A 294 -18.73 17.90 -5.46
C ALA A 294 -18.08 18.65 -4.28
N TYR A 295 -17.94 17.99 -3.12
CA TYR A 295 -17.19 18.52 -1.98
C TYR A 295 -15.75 18.90 -2.36
N MET A 296 -15.04 18.04 -3.10
CA MET A 296 -13.60 18.19 -3.35
C MET A 296 -13.24 19.50 -4.06
N PRO A 297 -13.86 19.88 -5.21
CA PRO A 297 -13.56 21.15 -5.84
C PRO A 297 -13.99 22.34 -4.99
N ILE A 298 -15.09 22.25 -4.23
CA ILE A 298 -15.54 23.29 -3.30
C ILE A 298 -14.51 23.46 -2.18
N ALA A 299 -14.09 22.39 -1.54
CA ALA A 299 -13.08 22.39 -0.48
C ALA A 299 -11.74 22.96 -0.99
N SER A 300 -11.24 22.46 -2.11
CA SER A 300 -9.99 22.93 -2.74
C SER A 300 -10.03 24.42 -3.10
N SER A 301 -11.20 24.97 -3.50
CA SER A 301 -11.35 26.37 -3.83
C SER A 301 -11.18 27.29 -2.62
N THR A 302 -11.27 26.79 -1.40
CA THR A 302 -11.06 27.53 -0.15
C THR A 302 -9.59 27.66 0.27
N ASN A 303 -8.64 27.09 -0.46
CA ASN A 303 -7.22 27.02 -0.12
C ASN A 303 -6.96 26.39 1.28
N PRO A 304 -7.45 25.14 1.55
CA PRO A 304 -7.19 24.49 2.81
C PRO A 304 -5.71 24.14 2.97
N PRO A 305 -5.21 23.96 4.20
CA PRO A 305 -3.83 23.52 4.46
C PRO A 305 -3.57 22.05 4.05
N MET A 306 -4.63 21.26 3.86
CA MET A 306 -4.60 19.94 3.23
C MET A 306 -5.41 20.00 1.94
N ASN A 307 -4.74 19.95 0.79
CA ASN A 307 -5.36 20.15 -0.53
C ASN A 307 -4.70 19.26 -1.58
N TRP A 308 -4.80 17.95 -1.39
CA TRP A 308 -4.17 16.99 -2.28
C TRP A 308 -4.84 17.00 -3.66
N GLY A 309 -4.03 16.85 -4.72
CA GLY A 309 -4.48 16.81 -6.10
C GLY A 309 -5.01 18.14 -6.65
N TYR A 310 -5.11 19.20 -5.84
CA TYR A 310 -5.55 20.54 -6.28
C TYR A 310 -6.87 20.50 -7.06
N THR A 311 -7.88 19.86 -6.47
CA THR A 311 -9.11 19.39 -7.12
C THR A 311 -10.07 20.50 -7.59
N ARG A 312 -9.74 21.78 -7.38
CA ARG A 312 -10.46 22.94 -7.99
C ARG A 312 -10.30 23.01 -9.51
N THR A 313 -9.28 22.36 -10.07
CA THR A 313 -9.09 22.24 -11.52
C THR A 313 -9.65 20.91 -12.00
N PRO A 314 -10.21 20.85 -13.24
CA PRO A 314 -10.71 19.60 -13.80
C PRO A 314 -9.67 18.48 -13.82
N GLU A 315 -8.43 18.80 -14.21
CA GLU A 315 -7.31 17.88 -14.30
C GLU A 315 -6.92 17.33 -12.92
N GLY A 316 -6.85 18.20 -11.90
CA GLY A 316 -6.56 17.83 -10.52
C GLY A 316 -7.68 16.99 -9.90
N PHE A 317 -8.92 17.29 -10.23
CA PHE A 317 -10.07 16.48 -9.83
C PHE A 317 -10.01 15.08 -10.45
N PHE A 318 -9.75 15.01 -11.77
CA PHE A 318 -9.54 13.73 -12.47
C PHE A 318 -8.37 12.94 -11.87
N TYR A 319 -7.22 13.59 -11.67
CA TYR A 319 -6.03 13.00 -11.04
C TYR A 319 -6.36 12.32 -9.71
N SER A 320 -7.11 13.00 -8.83
CA SER A 320 -7.47 12.48 -7.51
C SER A 320 -8.44 11.29 -7.60
N ILE A 321 -9.52 11.38 -8.40
CA ILE A 321 -10.50 10.31 -8.50
C ILE A 321 -9.89 9.07 -9.20
N ASN A 322 -9.07 9.28 -10.24
CA ASN A 322 -8.44 8.20 -10.98
C ASN A 322 -7.26 7.55 -10.23
N ARG A 323 -6.83 8.10 -9.07
CA ARG A 323 -5.67 7.63 -8.31
C ARG A 323 -4.38 7.59 -9.14
N THR A 324 -4.17 8.58 -10.00
CA THR A 324 -3.10 8.60 -10.99
C THR A 324 -1.69 8.51 -10.36
N GLN A 325 -1.54 8.94 -9.10
CA GLN A 325 -0.27 8.85 -8.37
C GLN A 325 0.15 7.42 -7.99
N TYR A 326 -0.80 6.47 -8.02
CA TYR A 326 -0.50 5.07 -7.66
C TYR A 326 -0.34 4.23 -8.93
N ALA A 327 0.66 3.35 -8.95
CA ALA A 327 0.83 2.38 -10.02
C ALA A 327 -0.41 1.46 -10.06
N GLY A 328 -1.20 1.53 -11.13
CA GLY A 328 -2.45 0.77 -11.25
C GLY A 328 -3.69 1.64 -11.07
N SER A 329 -3.71 2.80 -11.72
CA SER A 329 -4.90 3.67 -11.77
C SER A 329 -6.18 2.90 -12.12
N LEU A 330 -7.34 3.41 -11.68
CA LEU A 330 -8.63 2.81 -12.00
C LEU A 330 -8.86 2.68 -13.51
N SER A 331 -8.40 3.66 -14.31
CA SER A 331 -8.45 3.59 -15.77
C SER A 331 -7.56 2.47 -16.32
N ASP A 332 -6.36 2.27 -15.78
CA ASP A 332 -5.46 1.18 -16.17
C ASP A 332 -6.07 -0.19 -15.83
N LEU A 333 -6.72 -0.29 -14.69
CA LEU A 333 -7.43 -1.50 -14.29
C LEU A 333 -8.57 -1.82 -15.27
N ILE A 334 -9.38 -0.84 -15.61
CA ILE A 334 -10.49 -0.96 -16.58
C ILE A 334 -9.94 -1.32 -17.96
N VAL A 335 -8.91 -0.60 -18.44
CA VAL A 335 -8.29 -0.85 -19.75
C VAL A 335 -7.61 -2.22 -19.78
N ARG A 336 -6.90 -2.63 -18.74
CA ARG A 336 -6.28 -3.97 -18.67
C ARG A 336 -7.32 -5.09 -18.60
N THR A 337 -8.43 -4.89 -17.90
CA THR A 337 -9.47 -5.92 -17.75
C THR A 337 -10.34 -6.02 -19.01
N LEU A 338 -10.76 -4.91 -19.58
CA LEU A 338 -11.59 -4.88 -20.77
C LEU A 338 -10.76 -4.85 -22.07
N GLY A 339 -9.62 -4.19 -22.09
CA GLY A 339 -8.77 -4.03 -23.28
C GLY A 339 -8.05 -5.29 -23.71
N LYS A 340 -7.72 -6.23 -22.76
CA LYS A 340 -7.19 -7.55 -23.13
C LYS A 340 -8.20 -8.38 -23.95
N GLY A 341 -9.51 -8.17 -23.73
CA GLY A 341 -10.56 -8.80 -24.52
C GLY A 341 -10.78 -8.16 -25.91
N MET A 342 -10.30 -6.94 -26.13
CA MET A 342 -10.53 -6.16 -27.36
C MET A 342 -9.25 -5.86 -28.16
N GLY A 343 -8.08 -6.41 -27.77
CA GLY A 343 -6.82 -6.27 -28.53
C GLY A 343 -6.20 -4.86 -28.55
N THR A 344 -6.63 -3.96 -27.68
CA THR A 344 -6.22 -2.54 -27.66
C THR A 344 -5.32 -2.13 -26.50
N ALA A 345 -4.90 -3.09 -25.65
CA ALA A 345 -3.97 -2.79 -24.57
C ALA A 345 -2.56 -2.56 -25.14
N PRO A 346 -1.87 -1.45 -24.82
CA PRO A 346 -0.47 -1.29 -25.20
C PRO A 346 0.36 -2.43 -24.59
N GLU A 347 1.12 -3.13 -25.43
CA GLU A 347 2.11 -4.10 -24.95
C GLU A 347 3.15 -3.34 -24.12
N LYS A 348 3.20 -3.62 -22.81
CA LYS A 348 4.39 -3.27 -22.03
C LYS A 348 5.59 -3.98 -22.65
N PRO A 349 6.74 -3.30 -22.77
CA PRO A 349 7.98 -3.99 -23.08
C PRO A 349 8.11 -5.20 -22.16
N PRO A 350 8.57 -6.36 -22.65
CA PRO A 350 8.75 -7.52 -21.76
C PRO A 350 9.69 -7.12 -20.62
N GLU A 351 9.16 -7.09 -19.40
CA GLU A 351 9.99 -6.99 -18.21
C GLU A 351 11.02 -8.12 -18.27
N PRO A 352 12.30 -7.87 -17.94
CA PRO A 352 13.28 -8.93 -17.81
C PRO A 352 12.66 -10.05 -16.98
N VAL A 353 12.60 -11.25 -17.51
CA VAL A 353 12.06 -12.41 -16.79
C VAL A 353 13.00 -12.65 -15.60
N ASP A 354 12.60 -12.21 -14.43
CA ASP A 354 13.25 -12.63 -13.19
C ASP A 354 13.06 -14.14 -13.06
N PRO A 355 14.14 -14.94 -13.14
CA PRO A 355 14.04 -16.40 -13.07
C PRO A 355 13.48 -16.90 -11.73
N GLU A 356 13.43 -16.03 -10.71
CA GLU A 356 12.83 -16.30 -9.39
C GLU A 356 11.39 -15.83 -9.25
N ARG A 357 10.76 -15.31 -10.32
CA ARG A 357 9.40 -14.76 -10.27
C ARG A 357 8.38 -15.86 -10.00
N VAL A 358 7.81 -15.83 -8.82
CA VAL A 358 6.74 -16.76 -8.39
C VAL A 358 5.51 -16.61 -9.29
N SER A 359 4.89 -17.72 -9.67
CA SER A 359 3.69 -17.70 -10.50
C SER A 359 2.51 -17.05 -9.75
N THR A 360 1.62 -16.35 -10.47
CA THR A 360 0.41 -15.75 -9.89
C THR A 360 -0.49 -16.78 -9.21
N ILE A 361 -0.49 -18.03 -9.72
CA ILE A 361 -1.28 -19.15 -9.13
C ILE A 361 -0.70 -19.54 -7.77
N GLU A 362 0.61 -19.62 -7.66
CA GLU A 362 1.28 -20.00 -6.41
C GLU A 362 1.10 -18.91 -5.34
N LEU A 363 1.29 -17.64 -5.69
CA LEU A 363 0.98 -16.51 -4.81
C LEU A 363 -0.48 -16.51 -4.36
N GLY A 364 -1.42 -16.76 -5.28
CA GLY A 364 -2.84 -16.86 -4.96
C GLY A 364 -3.16 -18.01 -3.99
N ARG A 365 -2.49 -19.17 -4.15
CA ARG A 365 -2.65 -20.30 -3.23
C ARG A 365 -2.12 -19.97 -1.84
N GLU A 366 -0.95 -19.37 -1.74
CA GLU A 366 -0.34 -19.00 -0.46
C GLU A 366 -1.16 -17.93 0.26
N PHE A 367 -1.56 -16.89 -0.48
CA PHE A 367 -2.44 -15.85 0.08
C PHE A 367 -3.75 -16.45 0.58
N THR A 368 -4.35 -17.39 -0.17
CA THR A 368 -5.59 -18.07 0.26
C THR A 368 -5.39 -18.81 1.58
N ALA A 369 -4.31 -19.59 1.71
CA ALA A 369 -4.01 -20.31 2.96
C ALA A 369 -3.77 -19.34 4.13
N PHE A 370 -2.99 -18.30 3.90
CA PHE A 370 -2.72 -17.24 4.87
C PHE A 370 -4.01 -16.51 5.29
N TYR A 371 -4.88 -16.15 4.34
CA TYR A 371 -6.14 -15.48 4.64
C TYR A 371 -7.08 -16.34 5.49
N TRP A 372 -7.17 -17.66 5.19
CA TRP A 372 -7.93 -18.58 6.04
C TRP A 372 -7.35 -18.68 7.45
N GLN A 373 -6.04 -18.68 7.60
CA GLN A 373 -5.42 -18.59 8.93
C GLN A 373 -5.85 -17.31 9.65
N LYS A 374 -5.81 -16.16 8.98
CA LYS A 374 -6.25 -14.87 9.55
C LYS A 374 -7.73 -14.86 9.90
N LEU A 375 -8.59 -15.51 9.13
CA LEU A 375 -10.00 -15.70 9.50
C LEU A 375 -10.17 -16.53 10.78
N VAL A 376 -9.40 -17.61 10.95
CA VAL A 376 -9.41 -18.43 12.17
C VAL A 376 -8.93 -17.62 13.38
N GLU A 377 -7.87 -16.84 13.23
CA GLU A 377 -7.34 -15.95 14.28
C GLU A 377 -8.38 -14.92 14.72
N ASN A 378 -9.12 -14.33 13.77
CA ASN A 378 -10.10 -13.27 14.04
C ASN A 378 -11.45 -13.79 14.51
N PHE A 379 -11.92 -14.95 13.98
CA PHE A 379 -13.29 -15.42 14.16
C PHE A 379 -13.40 -16.81 14.81
N THR A 380 -12.31 -17.47 15.09
CA THR A 380 -12.20 -18.85 15.58
C THR A 380 -12.49 -19.90 14.48
N ILE A 381 -12.00 -21.13 14.71
CA ILE A 381 -12.24 -22.27 13.82
C ILE A 381 -13.73 -22.60 13.68
N TRP A 382 -14.52 -22.39 14.74
CA TRP A 382 -15.98 -22.65 14.73
C TRP A 382 -16.72 -21.76 13.73
N SER A 383 -16.28 -20.53 13.55
CA SER A 383 -16.84 -19.62 12.54
C SER A 383 -16.54 -20.09 11.12
N VAL A 384 -15.35 -20.63 10.88
CA VAL A 384 -15.00 -21.21 9.58
C VAL A 384 -15.90 -22.44 9.29
N LEU A 385 -16.13 -23.30 10.28
CA LEU A 385 -17.07 -24.43 10.14
C LEU A 385 -18.50 -23.93 9.88
N ALA A 386 -18.93 -22.88 10.55
CA ALA A 386 -20.23 -22.25 10.32
C ALA A 386 -20.36 -21.68 8.90
N PHE A 387 -19.30 -21.07 8.35
CA PHE A 387 -19.27 -20.63 6.95
C PHE A 387 -19.55 -21.79 5.97
N PHE A 388 -18.90 -22.93 6.14
CA PHE A 388 -19.17 -24.10 5.29
C PHE A 388 -20.60 -24.66 5.50
N ALA A 389 -21.12 -24.62 6.74
CA ALA A 389 -22.51 -24.95 6.99
C ALA A 389 -23.49 -24.02 6.28
N ALA A 390 -23.17 -22.72 6.12
CA ALA A 390 -23.97 -21.79 5.33
C ALA A 390 -24.01 -22.17 3.84
N VAL A 391 -22.89 -22.62 3.27
CA VAL A 391 -22.84 -23.11 1.89
C VAL A 391 -23.76 -24.31 1.72
N LEU A 392 -23.76 -25.25 2.68
CA LEU A 392 -24.68 -26.40 2.68
C LEU A 392 -26.15 -25.99 2.88
N ALA A 393 -26.41 -24.97 3.69
CA ALA A 393 -27.75 -24.43 3.94
C ALA A 393 -28.44 -23.91 2.66
N ILE A 394 -27.69 -23.44 1.69
CA ILE A 394 -28.19 -22.90 0.41
C ILE A 394 -29.08 -23.91 -0.29
N PHE A 395 -28.70 -25.18 -0.29
CA PHE A 395 -29.45 -26.26 -1.00
C PHE A 395 -30.80 -26.57 -0.36
N ARG A 396 -31.07 -26.09 0.84
CA ARG A 396 -32.32 -26.29 1.59
C ARG A 396 -33.28 -25.12 1.51
N LEU A 397 -32.91 -24.05 0.81
CA LEU A 397 -33.68 -22.83 0.73
C LEU A 397 -34.46 -22.70 -0.59
N PRO A 398 -35.64 -22.07 -0.61
CA PRO A 398 -36.31 -21.69 -1.85
C PRO A 398 -35.55 -20.54 -2.54
N LEU A 399 -35.96 -20.24 -3.78
CA LEU A 399 -35.19 -19.34 -4.65
C LEU A 399 -34.86 -17.98 -4.05
N PRO A 400 -35.77 -17.20 -3.44
CA PRO A 400 -35.42 -15.87 -2.92
C PRO A 400 -34.35 -15.91 -1.81
N GLN A 401 -34.52 -16.82 -0.82
CA GLN A 401 -33.58 -17.00 0.29
C GLN A 401 -32.22 -17.51 -0.20
N ARG A 402 -32.27 -18.48 -1.11
CA ARG A 402 -31.08 -19.04 -1.78
C ARG A 402 -30.31 -17.97 -2.53
N THR A 403 -31.01 -17.11 -3.27
CA THR A 403 -30.40 -15.98 -3.98
C THR A 403 -29.62 -15.09 -3.03
N PHE A 404 -30.21 -14.72 -1.89
CA PHE A 404 -29.51 -13.83 -0.96
C PHE A 404 -28.23 -14.46 -0.39
N LEU A 405 -28.25 -15.76 -0.02
CA LEU A 405 -27.04 -16.44 0.42
C LEU A 405 -26.00 -16.56 -0.72
N TYR A 406 -26.40 -16.80 -1.96
CA TYR A 406 -25.49 -16.80 -3.11
C TYR A 406 -24.81 -15.43 -3.26
N LEU A 407 -25.57 -14.33 -3.14
CA LEU A 407 -25.02 -12.98 -3.21
C LEU A 407 -24.01 -12.71 -2.09
N LEU A 408 -24.28 -13.20 -0.85
CA LEU A 408 -23.33 -13.06 0.25
C LEU A 408 -22.04 -13.86 0.03
N VAL A 409 -22.15 -15.13 -0.42
CA VAL A 409 -20.97 -15.98 -0.73
C VAL A 409 -20.15 -15.36 -1.87
N PHE A 410 -20.81 -14.97 -2.96
CA PHE A 410 -20.15 -14.38 -4.11
C PHE A 410 -19.50 -13.03 -3.75
N GLY A 411 -20.22 -12.17 -3.01
CA GLY A 411 -19.69 -10.91 -2.50
C GLY A 411 -18.49 -11.11 -1.58
N PHE A 412 -18.53 -12.12 -0.70
CA PHE A 412 -17.39 -12.46 0.16
C PHE A 412 -16.16 -12.87 -0.65
N VAL A 413 -16.32 -13.75 -1.64
CA VAL A 413 -15.21 -14.18 -2.51
C VAL A 413 -14.60 -12.98 -3.25
N LEU A 414 -15.43 -12.11 -3.81
CA LEU A 414 -14.93 -10.91 -4.49
C LEU A 414 -14.22 -9.95 -3.51
N ALA A 415 -14.81 -9.69 -2.35
CA ALA A 415 -14.27 -8.78 -1.35
C ALA A 415 -12.97 -9.28 -0.71
N ALA A 416 -12.86 -10.61 -0.49
CA ALA A 416 -11.71 -11.20 0.19
C ALA A 416 -10.50 -11.44 -0.72
N PHE A 417 -10.71 -11.75 -2.01
CA PHE A 417 -9.66 -12.29 -2.86
C PHE A 417 -9.36 -11.46 -4.11
N MET A 418 -10.31 -10.64 -4.60
CA MET A 418 -10.11 -9.93 -5.87
C MET A 418 -8.91 -8.97 -5.81
N GLN A 419 -8.87 -8.08 -4.82
CA GLN A 419 -7.78 -7.09 -4.70
C GLN A 419 -6.42 -7.74 -4.43
N PRO A 420 -6.25 -8.63 -3.42
CA PRO A 420 -4.95 -9.25 -3.14
C PRO A 420 -4.38 -10.03 -4.33
N ILE A 421 -5.24 -10.73 -5.08
CA ILE A 421 -4.81 -11.46 -6.27
C ILE A 421 -4.35 -10.50 -7.37
N MET A 422 -5.05 -9.39 -7.56
CA MET A 422 -4.70 -8.39 -8.58
C MET A 422 -3.41 -7.66 -8.24
N GLU A 423 -3.18 -7.34 -6.98
CA GLU A 423 -2.00 -6.63 -6.47
C GLU A 423 -0.81 -7.56 -6.20
N ARG A 424 -0.98 -8.88 -6.32
CA ARG A 424 0.05 -9.89 -5.99
C ARG A 424 0.59 -9.74 -4.58
N THR A 425 -0.30 -9.61 -3.62
CA THR A 425 0.04 -9.35 -2.22
C THR A 425 0.91 -10.46 -1.63
N GLU A 426 1.99 -10.05 -0.98
CA GLU A 426 2.84 -10.92 -0.18
C GLU A 426 2.22 -11.27 1.18
N THR A 427 2.70 -12.34 1.82
CA THR A 427 2.20 -12.83 3.10
C THR A 427 3.05 -12.39 4.30
N SER A 428 3.90 -11.35 4.13
CA SER A 428 4.70 -10.75 5.22
C SER A 428 3.86 -9.93 6.19
N LEU A 429 4.35 -9.69 7.41
CA LEU A 429 3.67 -8.81 8.38
C LEU A 429 3.55 -7.38 7.85
N ASP A 430 4.58 -6.85 7.18
CA ASP A 430 4.54 -5.53 6.57
C ASP A 430 3.44 -5.42 5.50
N ALA A 431 3.37 -6.39 4.57
CA ALA A 431 2.33 -6.42 3.56
C ALA A 431 0.94 -6.56 4.18
N TRP A 432 0.79 -7.40 5.22
CA TRP A 432 -0.47 -7.57 5.93
C TRP A 432 -0.89 -6.33 6.71
N SER A 433 0.04 -5.62 7.35
CA SER A 433 -0.26 -4.37 8.08
C SER A 433 -0.85 -3.28 7.17
N LEU A 434 -0.45 -3.25 5.91
CA LEU A 434 -1.00 -2.33 4.91
C LEU A 434 -2.35 -2.80 4.33
N GLN A 435 -2.65 -4.11 4.39
CA GLN A 435 -3.80 -4.68 3.70
C GLN A 435 -4.97 -5.03 4.59
N PHE A 436 -4.75 -5.40 5.87
CA PHE A 436 -5.85 -5.83 6.72
C PHE A 436 -6.99 -4.79 6.86
N PRO A 437 -6.77 -3.45 6.77
CA PRO A 437 -7.86 -2.49 6.82
C PRO A 437 -8.88 -2.67 5.70
N TYR A 438 -8.42 -3.09 4.52
CA TYR A 438 -9.26 -3.31 3.34
C TYR A 438 -10.22 -4.50 3.48
N HIS A 439 -9.99 -5.41 4.45
CA HIS A 439 -10.82 -6.61 4.62
C HIS A 439 -12.03 -6.42 5.54
N GLY A 440 -12.21 -5.26 6.19
CA GLY A 440 -13.31 -5.02 7.12
C GLY A 440 -14.69 -5.33 6.53
N TYR A 441 -14.98 -4.92 5.29
CA TYR A 441 -16.25 -5.19 4.64
C TYR A 441 -16.40 -6.67 4.19
N ALA A 442 -15.30 -7.37 3.91
CA ALA A 442 -15.32 -8.82 3.67
C ALA A 442 -15.66 -9.58 4.98
N TYR A 443 -15.17 -9.09 6.12
CA TYR A 443 -15.48 -9.67 7.44
C TYR A 443 -16.95 -9.47 7.82
N LEU A 444 -17.58 -8.38 7.38
CA LEU A 444 -19.02 -8.19 7.51
C LEU A 444 -19.81 -9.29 6.78
N LEU A 445 -19.45 -9.55 5.52
CA LEU A 445 -20.05 -10.63 4.71
C LEU A 445 -19.81 -12.00 5.33
N PHE A 446 -18.60 -12.26 5.83
CA PHE A 446 -18.24 -13.51 6.50
C PHE A 446 -19.06 -13.70 7.79
N ALA A 447 -19.23 -12.69 8.62
CA ALA A 447 -20.04 -12.76 9.84
C ALA A 447 -21.51 -13.10 9.54
N LEU A 448 -22.09 -12.51 8.49
CA LEU A 448 -23.45 -12.83 8.04
C LEU A 448 -23.57 -14.29 7.57
N LEU A 449 -22.58 -14.80 6.86
CA LEU A 449 -22.51 -16.20 6.41
C LEU A 449 -22.36 -17.15 7.61
N CYS A 450 -21.50 -16.83 8.57
CA CYS A 450 -21.35 -17.61 9.79
C CYS A 450 -22.65 -17.65 10.62
N ALA A 451 -23.36 -16.52 10.72
CA ALA A 451 -24.65 -16.44 11.35
C ALA A 451 -25.68 -17.36 10.64
N ALA A 452 -25.72 -17.35 9.30
CA ALA A 452 -26.60 -18.22 8.52
C ALA A 452 -26.30 -19.71 8.73
N GLY A 453 -25.01 -20.09 8.69
CA GLY A 453 -24.60 -21.49 8.91
C GLY A 453 -24.87 -21.99 10.31
N THR A 454 -24.58 -21.19 11.34
CA THR A 454 -24.93 -21.48 12.72
C THR A 454 -26.44 -21.61 12.89
N GLY A 455 -27.21 -20.71 12.27
CA GLY A 455 -28.67 -20.76 12.25
C GLY A 455 -29.20 -22.05 11.61
N TYR A 456 -28.61 -22.47 10.49
CA TYR A 456 -28.96 -23.76 9.85
C TYR A 456 -28.74 -24.97 10.77
N VAL A 457 -27.55 -25.06 11.39
CA VAL A 457 -27.23 -26.18 12.30
C VAL A 457 -28.18 -26.21 13.50
N LEU A 458 -28.39 -25.05 14.15
CA LEU A 458 -29.26 -24.97 15.33
C LEU A 458 -30.73 -25.20 14.99
N ALA A 459 -31.22 -24.75 13.83
CA ALA A 459 -32.58 -25.06 13.37
C ALA A 459 -32.79 -26.57 13.20
N ARG A 460 -31.78 -27.28 12.67
CA ARG A 460 -31.84 -28.76 12.55
C ARG A 460 -31.84 -29.44 13.92
N LEU A 461 -31.07 -28.94 14.87
CA LEU A 461 -31.04 -29.47 16.25
C LEU A 461 -32.35 -29.21 17.01
N VAL A 462 -32.98 -28.05 16.78
CA VAL A 462 -34.31 -27.73 17.34
C VAL A 462 -35.34 -28.68 16.80
N SER A 463 -35.39 -28.93 15.47
CA SER A 463 -36.33 -29.86 14.83
C SER A 463 -36.13 -31.29 15.29
N ALA A 464 -34.90 -31.71 15.51
CA ALA A 464 -34.55 -33.01 16.04
C ALA A 464 -34.84 -33.15 17.53
N LYS A 465 -35.39 -32.11 18.19
CA LYS A 465 -35.63 -32.04 19.66
C LYS A 465 -34.37 -32.36 20.49
N SER A 466 -33.18 -32.14 19.90
CA SER A 466 -31.90 -32.38 20.57
C SER A 466 -31.66 -31.40 21.72
N SER A 467 -31.11 -31.87 22.83
CA SER A 467 -30.66 -31.01 23.94
C SER A 467 -29.49 -30.11 23.52
N LEU A 468 -28.75 -30.47 22.46
CA LEU A 468 -27.64 -29.67 21.90
C LEU A 468 -28.09 -28.28 21.38
N LYS A 469 -29.41 -28.07 21.13
CA LYS A 469 -29.93 -26.73 20.81
C LYS A 469 -29.60 -25.67 21.87
N TYR A 470 -29.43 -26.07 23.13
CA TYR A 470 -29.09 -25.19 24.23
C TYR A 470 -27.64 -24.65 24.14
N ALA A 471 -26.78 -25.24 23.28
CA ALA A 471 -25.47 -24.67 22.95
C ALA A 471 -25.59 -23.25 22.36
N ALA A 472 -26.73 -22.86 21.82
CA ALA A 472 -27.00 -21.48 21.41
C ALA A 472 -26.76 -20.44 22.53
N TYR A 473 -26.99 -20.80 23.78
CA TYR A 473 -26.80 -19.90 24.93
C TYR A 473 -25.31 -19.69 25.29
N VAL A 474 -24.41 -20.52 24.72
CA VAL A 474 -22.94 -20.35 24.86
C VAL A 474 -22.36 -19.45 23.77
N LEU A 475 -23.11 -19.19 22.68
CA LEU A 475 -22.62 -18.37 21.56
C LEU A 475 -22.10 -16.98 21.97
N PRO A 476 -22.70 -16.24 22.93
CA PRO A 476 -22.17 -14.96 23.39
C PRO A 476 -20.76 -15.03 23.98
N LEU A 477 -20.27 -16.21 24.39
CA LEU A 477 -18.91 -16.40 24.86
C LEU A 477 -17.89 -16.28 23.72
N LEU A 478 -18.28 -16.50 22.46
CA LEU A 478 -17.36 -16.35 21.30
C LEU A 478 -16.91 -14.90 21.13
N PRO A 479 -17.80 -13.89 20.97
CA PRO A 479 -17.36 -12.51 20.88
C PRO A 479 -16.70 -12.00 22.17
N LEU A 480 -17.08 -12.51 23.34
CA LEU A 480 -16.41 -12.20 24.60
C LEU A 480 -14.95 -12.69 24.57
N TRP A 481 -14.73 -13.93 24.16
CA TRP A 481 -13.39 -14.51 24.00
C TRP A 481 -12.55 -13.70 22.98
N THR A 482 -13.12 -13.45 21.79
CA THR A 482 -12.43 -12.68 20.75
C THR A 482 -12.13 -11.26 21.23
N GLY A 483 -13.06 -10.63 21.95
CA GLY A 483 -12.86 -9.32 22.54
C GLY A 483 -11.72 -9.28 23.55
N ILE A 484 -11.64 -10.26 24.46
CA ILE A 484 -10.55 -10.36 25.45
C ILE A 484 -9.21 -10.62 24.76
N HIS A 485 -9.21 -11.54 23.76
CA HIS A 485 -7.99 -11.90 23.03
C HIS A 485 -7.44 -10.75 22.20
N ASN A 486 -8.30 -10.00 21.51
CA ASN A 486 -7.89 -8.92 20.61
C ASN A 486 -7.68 -7.58 21.34
N ALA A 487 -8.21 -7.41 22.56
CA ALA A 487 -8.12 -6.15 23.29
C ALA A 487 -6.69 -5.60 23.43
N PRO A 488 -5.66 -6.38 23.77
CA PRO A 488 -4.29 -5.88 23.85
C PRO A 488 -3.77 -5.38 22.49
N LEU A 489 -4.13 -6.07 21.38
CA LEU A 489 -3.65 -5.78 20.03
C LEU A 489 -4.40 -4.62 19.36
N CYS A 490 -5.66 -4.38 19.75
CA CYS A 490 -6.54 -3.39 19.12
C CYS A 490 -6.68 -2.11 19.92
N SER A 491 -6.49 -2.15 21.25
CA SER A 491 -6.66 -0.98 22.10
C SER A 491 -5.56 0.03 21.84
N GLN A 492 -5.97 1.23 21.46
CA GLN A 492 -5.08 2.39 21.31
C GLN A 492 -5.14 3.33 22.53
N ARG A 493 -5.80 2.88 23.60
CA ARG A 493 -5.87 3.66 24.84
C ARG A 493 -4.47 3.86 25.42
N ASN A 494 -4.12 5.11 25.68
CA ASN A 494 -2.81 5.55 26.16
C ASN A 494 -1.65 5.36 25.14
N HIS A 495 -1.93 5.05 23.88
CA HIS A 495 -0.93 5.06 22.82
C HIS A 495 -0.69 6.50 22.34
N TRP A 496 0.36 7.10 22.88
CA TRP A 496 0.76 8.47 22.56
C TRP A 496 1.92 8.53 21.54
N PHE A 497 2.26 7.42 20.90
CA PHE A 497 3.45 7.30 20.06
C PHE A 497 3.43 8.26 18.86
N GLY A 498 2.31 8.44 18.20
CA GLY A 498 2.16 9.43 17.12
C GLY A 498 2.38 10.86 17.61
N TRP A 499 1.78 11.22 18.76
CA TRP A 499 1.98 12.52 19.38
C TRP A 499 3.45 12.73 19.77
N HIS A 500 4.10 11.75 20.43
CA HIS A 500 5.52 11.82 20.78
C HIS A 500 6.42 11.93 19.55
N TYR A 501 6.11 11.18 18.49
CA TYR A 501 6.84 11.24 17.22
C TYR A 501 6.88 12.67 16.67
N GLY A 502 5.73 13.31 16.53
CA GLY A 502 5.64 14.65 15.96
C GLY A 502 6.09 15.75 16.93
N HIS A 503 5.65 15.69 18.20
CA HIS A 503 6.01 16.66 19.22
C HIS A 503 7.53 16.70 19.46
N ASP A 504 8.15 15.53 19.76
CA ASP A 504 9.58 15.45 20.08
C ASP A 504 10.47 15.76 18.86
N MET A 505 9.94 15.62 17.64
CA MET A 505 10.62 16.03 16.41
C MET A 505 10.62 17.55 16.21
N LEU A 506 9.53 18.24 16.60
CA LEU A 506 9.29 19.64 16.18
C LEU A 506 9.47 20.67 17.30
N LYS A 507 9.29 20.29 18.58
CA LYS A 507 9.20 21.24 19.71
C LYS A 507 10.41 22.17 19.86
N ASP A 508 11.61 21.62 19.64
CA ASP A 508 12.88 22.31 19.83
C ASP A 508 13.47 22.92 18.55
N LEU A 509 12.74 22.82 17.41
CA LEU A 509 13.22 23.42 16.17
C LEU A 509 13.22 24.97 16.26
N PRO A 510 14.17 25.66 15.60
CA PRO A 510 14.18 27.12 15.51
C PRO A 510 12.88 27.67 14.92
N LYS A 511 12.58 28.92 15.27
CA LYS A 511 11.45 29.63 14.67
C LYS A 511 11.61 29.74 13.15
N ASP A 512 10.50 29.61 12.43
CA ASP A 512 10.42 29.71 10.96
C ASP A 512 11.28 28.66 10.23
N ALA A 513 11.67 27.55 10.89
CA ALA A 513 12.42 26.47 10.26
C ALA A 513 11.61 25.78 9.15
N PHE A 514 12.34 25.19 8.21
CA PHE A 514 11.78 24.42 7.10
C PHE A 514 11.95 22.91 7.36
N VAL A 515 10.89 22.15 7.24
CA VAL A 515 10.87 20.69 7.48
C VAL A 515 10.52 19.97 6.19
N PHE A 516 11.42 19.11 5.73
CA PHE A 516 11.12 18.11 4.72
C PHE A 516 10.54 16.86 5.40
N GLY A 517 9.24 16.58 5.19
CA GLY A 517 8.57 15.37 5.67
C GLY A 517 8.74 14.22 4.69
N GLY A 518 9.03 13.04 5.22
CA GLY A 518 9.33 11.84 4.44
C GLY A 518 8.10 11.05 3.96
N THR A 519 8.02 9.76 4.35
CA THR A 519 6.87 8.87 4.08
C THR A 519 5.78 9.05 5.15
N ASP A 520 4.76 8.20 5.18
CA ASP A 520 3.51 8.41 5.91
C ASP A 520 3.65 8.94 7.35
N PRO A 521 4.33 8.31 8.32
CA PRO A 521 4.47 8.92 9.64
C PRO A 521 5.32 10.21 9.59
N GLY A 522 6.36 10.24 8.76
CA GLY A 522 7.28 11.38 8.63
C GLY A 522 6.71 12.61 7.93
N ARG A 523 5.58 12.49 7.25
CA ARG A 523 4.86 13.61 6.62
C ARG A 523 3.56 13.94 7.33
N PHE A 524 2.73 12.95 7.65
CA PHE A 524 1.37 13.20 8.14
C PHE A 524 1.35 13.57 9.62
N VAL A 525 2.22 12.98 10.44
CA VAL A 525 2.28 13.32 11.86
C VAL A 525 2.83 14.72 12.08
N PRO A 526 3.99 15.13 11.52
CA PRO A 526 4.44 16.53 11.60
C PRO A 526 3.44 17.51 10.97
N THR A 527 2.79 17.14 9.86
CA THR A 527 1.73 17.96 9.26
C THR A 527 0.58 18.20 10.23
N TYR A 528 0.13 17.14 10.94
CA TYR A 528 -0.89 17.29 11.98
C TYR A 528 -0.41 18.17 13.13
N MET A 529 0.81 18.00 13.63
CA MET A 529 1.32 18.81 14.73
C MET A 529 1.37 20.30 14.37
N ILE A 530 1.79 20.62 13.14
CA ILE A 530 1.89 22.02 12.65
C ILE A 530 0.51 22.58 12.28
N LEU A 531 -0.30 21.83 11.53
CA LEU A 531 -1.52 22.31 10.91
C LEU A 531 -2.80 21.85 11.61
N GLY A 532 -2.71 20.93 12.55
CA GLY A 532 -3.82 20.40 13.35
C GLY A 532 -3.68 20.74 14.83
N GLU A 533 -2.75 20.11 15.57
CA GLU A 533 -2.57 20.28 17.02
C GLU A 533 -2.33 21.75 17.40
N SER A 534 -1.49 22.48 16.64
CA SER A 534 -1.23 23.91 16.88
C SER A 534 -2.48 24.80 16.71
N PHE A 535 -3.57 24.31 16.13
CA PHE A 535 -4.85 24.98 15.97
C PHE A 535 -5.88 24.62 17.04
N VAL A 536 -5.63 23.55 17.80
CA VAL A 536 -6.48 23.17 18.94
C VAL A 536 -6.34 24.22 20.05
N ASP A 537 -7.42 24.51 20.78
CA ASP A 537 -7.37 25.40 21.96
C ASP A 537 -6.32 24.86 22.96
N SER A 538 -5.46 25.72 23.49
CA SER A 538 -4.36 25.34 24.40
C SER A 538 -4.81 24.48 25.58
N LYS A 539 -6.01 24.71 26.11
CA LYS A 539 -6.60 23.92 27.23
C LYS A 539 -6.88 22.46 26.86
N HIS A 540 -6.99 22.14 25.57
CA HIS A 540 -7.25 20.78 25.05
C HIS A 540 -6.01 20.13 24.43
N ARG A 541 -4.87 20.85 24.38
CA ARG A 541 -3.58 20.27 23.97
C ARG A 541 -2.96 19.50 25.13
N ARG A 542 -2.23 18.44 24.83
CA ARG A 542 -1.41 17.72 25.82
C ARG A 542 -0.26 18.60 26.34
N ASP A 543 0.38 19.35 25.44
CA ASP A 543 1.30 20.43 25.77
C ASP A 543 0.64 21.77 25.42
N PRO A 544 0.16 22.55 26.41
CA PRO A 544 -0.53 23.82 26.19
C PRO A 544 0.33 24.85 25.44
N ASP A 545 1.66 24.79 25.57
CA ASP A 545 2.61 25.74 24.99
C ASP A 545 3.03 25.36 23.58
N PHE A 546 2.68 24.16 23.11
CA PHE A 546 3.03 23.73 21.75
C PHE A 546 2.24 24.49 20.70
N ASP A 547 2.91 25.38 19.98
CA ASP A 547 2.37 26.08 18.81
C ASP A 547 3.48 26.28 17.76
N ARG A 548 3.44 25.45 16.73
CA ARG A 548 4.45 25.44 15.66
C ARG A 548 3.88 25.83 14.29
N ARG A 549 2.90 26.74 14.28
CA ARG A 549 2.35 27.33 13.03
C ARG A 549 3.36 28.16 12.28
N ASP A 550 4.49 28.48 12.89
CA ASP A 550 5.64 29.15 12.29
C ASP A 550 6.37 28.26 11.28
N LEU A 551 6.38 26.94 11.44
CA LEU A 551 7.15 26.03 10.61
C LEU A 551 6.58 25.89 9.19
N VAL A 552 7.48 25.70 8.23
CA VAL A 552 7.15 25.30 6.85
C VAL A 552 7.34 23.79 6.73
N ILE A 553 6.31 23.07 6.27
CA ILE A 553 6.43 21.64 6.00
C ILE A 553 6.15 21.32 4.54
N VAL A 554 7.01 20.50 3.95
CA VAL A 554 6.91 20.07 2.55
C VAL A 554 7.10 18.56 2.47
N THR A 555 6.21 17.88 1.78
CA THR A 555 6.25 16.43 1.56
C THR A 555 7.25 16.10 0.45
N GLN A 556 8.33 15.41 0.78
CA GLN A 556 9.43 15.10 -0.15
C GLN A 556 8.96 14.29 -1.37
N ASN A 557 8.27 13.19 -1.15
CA ASN A 557 7.83 12.27 -2.20
C ASN A 557 6.63 12.78 -3.03
N ALA A 558 6.18 14.01 -2.81
CA ALA A 558 5.19 14.69 -3.62
C ALA A 558 5.77 15.85 -4.46
N LEU A 559 7.05 16.19 -4.28
CA LEU A 559 7.65 17.37 -4.92
C LEU A 559 7.64 17.35 -6.46
N ALA A 560 7.70 16.17 -7.08
CA ALA A 560 7.62 16.07 -8.55
C ALA A 560 6.16 16.09 -9.08
N ASP A 561 5.16 16.13 -8.19
CA ASP A 561 3.75 16.24 -8.58
C ASP A 561 3.37 17.69 -8.90
N ALA A 562 2.91 17.93 -10.14
CA ALA A 562 2.56 19.29 -10.59
C ALA A 562 1.39 19.91 -9.80
N PHE A 563 0.45 19.10 -9.30
CA PHE A 563 -0.68 19.60 -8.49
C PHE A 563 -0.23 19.95 -7.08
N TYR A 564 0.71 19.17 -6.53
CA TYR A 564 1.32 19.49 -5.25
C TYR A 564 2.15 20.78 -5.32
N GLN A 565 2.87 21.01 -6.42
CA GLN A 565 3.59 22.28 -6.65
C GLN A 565 2.64 23.48 -6.70
N LYS A 566 1.48 23.37 -7.37
CA LYS A 566 0.45 24.42 -7.36
C LYS A 566 -0.07 24.72 -5.95
N TYR A 567 -0.29 23.65 -5.15
CA TYR A 567 -0.65 23.79 -3.75
C TYR A 567 0.43 24.50 -2.94
N LEU A 568 1.71 24.15 -3.08
CA LEU A 568 2.82 24.79 -2.37
C LEU A 568 2.93 26.27 -2.70
N HIS A 569 2.77 26.64 -3.97
CA HIS A 569 2.75 28.05 -4.37
C HIS A 569 1.61 28.81 -3.69
N ASP A 570 0.38 28.29 -3.72
CA ASP A 570 -0.77 28.94 -3.09
C ASP A 570 -0.64 29.01 -1.57
N HIS A 571 -0.01 28.01 -0.95
CA HIS A 571 0.07 27.91 0.50
C HIS A 571 1.22 28.75 1.10
N TYR A 572 2.37 28.83 0.42
CA TYR A 572 3.57 29.51 0.92
C TYR A 572 3.96 30.77 0.17
N ALA A 573 3.22 31.18 -0.85
CA ALA A 573 3.52 32.40 -1.58
C ALA A 573 3.32 33.65 -0.69
N PRO A 574 4.18 34.67 -0.84
CA PRO A 574 4.07 35.91 -0.08
C PRO A 574 2.79 36.70 -0.37
N THR A 575 2.22 36.53 -1.55
CA THR A 575 1.02 37.21 -2.03
C THR A 575 -0.22 36.31 -2.02
N ARG A 576 -0.30 35.38 -1.05
CA ARG A 576 -1.45 34.47 -0.92
C ARG A 576 -2.76 35.23 -1.00
N PRO A 577 -3.67 34.90 -1.94
CA PRO A 577 -4.96 35.55 -2.04
C PRO A 577 -5.77 35.32 -0.74
N MET A 578 -6.10 36.40 -0.06
CA MET A 578 -6.96 36.34 1.12
C MET A 578 -8.36 35.87 0.75
N ALA A 579 -8.92 35.01 1.56
CA ALA A 579 -10.29 34.57 1.40
C ALA A 579 -11.28 35.76 1.52
N LYS A 580 -12.07 35.97 0.49
CA LYS A 580 -13.01 37.12 0.43
C LYS A 580 -14.46 36.74 0.76
N GLY A 581 -14.84 35.48 0.56
CA GLY A 581 -16.19 34.99 0.80
C GLY A 581 -16.55 34.81 2.29
N TRP A 582 -17.82 34.95 2.65
CA TRP A 582 -18.29 34.72 4.03
C TRP A 582 -17.99 33.32 4.54
N PHE A 583 -18.13 32.30 3.68
CA PHE A 583 -17.87 30.90 3.99
C PHE A 583 -16.38 30.65 4.24
N GLN A 584 -15.50 31.26 3.42
CA GLN A 584 -14.05 31.17 3.60
C GLN A 584 -13.60 31.86 4.89
N LYS A 585 -14.22 33.00 5.26
CA LYS A 585 -13.98 33.68 6.54
C LYS A 585 -14.43 32.82 7.72
N TRP A 586 -15.60 32.22 7.60
CA TRP A 586 -16.11 31.30 8.63
C TRP A 586 -15.18 30.09 8.83
N LEU A 587 -14.54 29.56 7.77
CA LEU A 587 -13.50 28.53 7.85
C LEU A 587 -12.15 29.04 8.37
N GLY A 588 -12.04 30.32 8.75
CA GLY A 588 -10.78 30.91 9.24
C GLY A 588 -9.70 31.13 8.16
N ARG A 589 -10.08 31.20 6.86
CA ARG A 589 -9.15 31.38 5.74
C ARG A 589 -8.72 32.82 5.49
N ASP A 590 -9.30 33.77 6.20
CA ASP A 590 -8.95 35.18 6.19
C ASP A 590 -7.74 35.51 7.09
N LYS A 591 -7.31 34.57 7.94
CA LYS A 591 -6.16 34.76 8.82
C LYS A 591 -4.86 34.41 8.10
N GLN A 592 -3.90 35.33 8.14
CA GLN A 592 -2.51 35.06 7.76
C GLN A 592 -1.76 34.51 8.97
N TYR A 593 -0.95 33.48 8.75
CA TYR A 593 0.03 33.06 9.75
C TYR A 593 1.31 33.86 9.51
N PRO A 594 1.96 34.38 10.57
CA PRO A 594 3.23 35.08 10.43
C PRO A 594 4.31 34.10 9.94
N ARG A 595 4.59 34.14 8.65
CA ARG A 595 5.68 33.40 8.02
C ARG A 595 6.42 34.31 7.08
N ASP A 596 7.74 34.18 7.07
CA ASP A 596 8.51 34.71 5.97
C ASP A 596 8.25 33.93 4.69
N SER A 597 8.29 34.59 3.55
CA SER A 597 8.11 33.96 2.26
C SER A 597 9.22 32.94 1.97
N THR A 598 8.83 31.71 1.60
CA THR A 598 9.74 30.69 1.11
C THR A 598 9.76 30.73 -0.41
N LYS A 599 10.95 30.74 -1.02
CA LYS A 599 11.07 30.68 -2.46
C LYS A 599 10.78 29.26 -2.95
N MET A 600 9.70 29.09 -3.70
CA MET A 600 9.35 27.85 -4.39
C MET A 600 9.70 27.96 -5.87
N PRO A 601 10.06 26.84 -6.54
CA PRO A 601 10.42 26.88 -7.96
C PRO A 601 9.21 27.28 -8.81
N THR A 602 9.41 28.15 -9.78
CA THR A 602 8.41 28.50 -10.80
C THR A 602 8.18 27.33 -11.76
N GLU A 603 7.10 27.37 -12.55
CA GLU A 603 6.82 26.32 -13.53
C GLU A 603 7.97 26.15 -14.55
N GLN A 604 8.62 27.27 -14.96
CA GLN A 604 9.76 27.21 -15.86
C GLN A 604 10.99 26.58 -15.17
N GLU A 605 11.29 26.95 -13.93
CA GLU A 605 12.39 26.35 -13.17
C GLU A 605 12.17 24.85 -12.93
N LEU A 606 10.92 24.41 -12.68
CA LEU A 606 10.59 22.98 -12.58
C LEU A 606 10.88 22.24 -13.90
N VAL A 607 10.50 22.83 -15.05
CA VAL A 607 10.80 22.23 -16.37
C VAL A 607 12.32 22.11 -16.58
N ASP A 608 13.08 23.13 -16.19
CA ASP A 608 14.54 23.12 -16.34
C ASP A 608 15.21 22.10 -15.41
N ILE A 609 14.73 21.96 -14.16
CA ILE A 609 15.20 20.92 -13.22
C ILE A 609 14.93 19.53 -13.79
N VAL A 610 13.69 19.26 -14.23
CA VAL A 610 13.30 17.96 -14.79
C VAL A 610 14.13 17.64 -16.04
N ARG A 611 14.35 18.62 -16.93
CA ARG A 611 15.19 18.47 -18.11
C ARG A 611 16.63 18.10 -17.73
N ASN A 612 17.22 18.79 -16.77
CA ASN A 612 18.59 18.54 -16.33
C ASN A 612 18.75 17.13 -15.74
N VAL A 613 17.80 16.67 -14.91
CA VAL A 613 17.80 15.30 -14.41
C VAL A 613 17.70 14.31 -15.57
N SER A 614 16.76 14.52 -16.51
CA SER A 614 16.55 13.63 -17.65
C SER A 614 17.76 13.49 -18.56
N LEU A 615 18.50 14.58 -18.77
CA LEU A 615 19.74 14.57 -19.58
C LEU A 615 20.90 13.79 -18.91
N ASN A 616 20.88 13.67 -17.60
CA ASN A 616 21.91 12.97 -16.82
C ASN A 616 21.52 11.52 -16.46
N LEU A 617 20.34 11.05 -16.88
CA LEU A 617 19.95 9.67 -16.67
C LEU A 617 20.82 8.72 -17.53
N PRO A 618 21.10 7.49 -17.04
CA PRO A 618 21.75 6.48 -17.82
C PRO A 618 20.98 6.19 -19.13
N PRO A 619 21.67 5.93 -20.26
CA PRO A 619 21.01 5.56 -21.50
C PRO A 619 20.09 4.35 -21.31
N GLY A 620 18.81 4.50 -21.70
CA GLY A 620 17.79 3.45 -21.56
C GLY A 620 17.08 3.42 -20.20
N ALA A 621 17.37 4.35 -19.28
CA ALA A 621 16.61 4.49 -18.05
C ALA A 621 15.14 4.83 -18.37
N ASN A 622 14.21 4.13 -17.72
CA ASN A 622 12.79 4.40 -17.86
C ASN A 622 12.38 5.56 -16.94
N PRO A 623 11.91 6.71 -17.46
CA PRO A 623 11.44 7.82 -16.62
C PRO A 623 10.29 7.48 -15.68
N GLN A 624 9.57 6.39 -15.94
CA GLN A 624 8.48 5.87 -15.10
C GLN A 624 8.96 4.89 -14.02
N ASP A 625 10.27 4.60 -13.96
CA ASP A 625 10.83 3.79 -12.88
C ASP A 625 10.73 4.58 -11.56
N PRO A 626 10.20 4.00 -10.48
CA PRO A 626 10.15 4.64 -9.17
C PRO A 626 11.49 5.18 -8.68
N ASN A 627 12.59 4.48 -8.99
CA ASN A 627 13.95 4.92 -8.64
C ASN A 627 14.37 6.19 -9.42
N VAL A 628 13.93 6.35 -10.66
CA VAL A 628 14.12 7.58 -11.44
C VAL A 628 13.24 8.70 -10.88
N GLY A 629 12.03 8.37 -10.43
CA GLY A 629 11.13 9.30 -9.75
C GLY A 629 11.80 9.98 -8.53
N ILE A 630 12.53 9.21 -7.73
CA ILE A 630 13.27 9.72 -6.56
C ILE A 630 14.26 10.83 -6.96
N LEU A 631 14.93 10.73 -8.10
CA LEU A 631 15.90 11.71 -8.58
C LEU A 631 15.24 13.09 -8.87
N TYR A 632 14.02 13.09 -9.42
CA TYR A 632 13.28 14.35 -9.65
C TYR A 632 12.89 15.01 -8.32
N HIS A 633 12.37 14.24 -7.37
CA HIS A 633 12.03 14.75 -6.03
C HIS A 633 13.26 15.32 -5.33
N ALA A 634 14.38 14.60 -5.37
CA ALA A 634 15.65 15.01 -4.76
C ALA A 634 16.19 16.29 -5.38
N ALA A 635 16.14 16.46 -6.71
CA ALA A 635 16.61 17.65 -7.40
C ALA A 635 15.76 18.89 -7.07
N ILE A 636 14.43 18.73 -6.98
CA ILE A 636 13.53 19.83 -6.60
C ILE A 636 13.76 20.21 -5.13
N ALA A 637 13.92 19.25 -4.24
CA ALA A 637 14.23 19.49 -2.83
C ALA A 637 15.57 20.22 -2.67
N GLN A 638 16.59 19.84 -3.44
CA GLN A 638 17.90 20.50 -3.45
C GLN A 638 17.77 21.93 -3.96
N TRP A 639 16.99 22.18 -5.01
CA TRP A 639 16.75 23.55 -5.49
C TRP A 639 16.09 24.42 -4.41
N ILE A 640 15.09 23.89 -3.68
CA ILE A 640 14.42 24.61 -2.58
C ILE A 640 15.43 24.91 -1.47
N PHE A 641 16.26 23.95 -1.08
CA PHE A 641 17.29 24.14 -0.07
C PHE A 641 18.28 25.24 -0.47
N GLU A 642 18.90 25.14 -1.64
CA GLU A 642 19.91 26.09 -2.12
C GLU A 642 19.38 27.55 -2.23
N ASN A 643 18.09 27.70 -2.57
CA ASN A 643 17.50 29.06 -2.72
C ASN A 643 16.99 29.66 -1.41
N ASN A 644 16.98 28.89 -0.29
CA ASN A 644 16.44 29.37 0.99
C ASN A 644 17.39 29.17 2.18
N LYS A 645 18.49 28.38 2.06
CA LYS A 645 19.39 27.99 3.17
C LYS A 645 20.03 29.16 3.92
N ASP A 646 20.13 30.34 3.31
CA ASP A 646 20.66 31.53 3.97
C ASP A 646 19.63 32.25 4.84
N LYS A 647 18.35 32.02 4.59
CA LYS A 647 17.25 32.69 5.30
C LYS A 647 16.60 31.78 6.37
N ARG A 648 16.72 30.45 6.23
CA ARG A 648 16.05 29.49 7.08
C ARG A 648 16.98 28.34 7.46
N GLU A 649 16.74 27.76 8.62
CA GLU A 649 17.29 26.45 8.98
C GLU A 649 16.43 25.34 8.41
N PHE A 650 17.06 24.32 7.87
CA PHE A 650 16.42 23.20 7.23
C PHE A 650 16.55 21.93 8.06
N PHE A 651 15.44 21.22 8.20
CA PHE A 651 15.36 19.95 8.86
C PHE A 651 14.71 18.91 7.94
N ILE A 652 15.08 17.67 8.10
CA ILE A 652 14.57 16.57 7.28
C ILE A 652 14.23 15.36 8.16
N GLU A 653 13.10 14.76 7.88
CA GLU A 653 12.75 13.40 8.30
C GLU A 653 13.04 12.47 7.11
N GLU A 654 14.00 11.55 7.28
CA GLU A 654 14.57 10.82 6.15
C GLU A 654 13.98 9.40 5.99
N SER A 655 12.68 9.24 6.07
CA SER A 655 12.06 7.99 5.65
C SER A 655 11.96 7.85 4.11
N PHE A 656 12.27 8.93 3.37
CA PHE A 656 12.41 8.95 1.92
C PHE A 656 13.84 9.44 1.57
N PRO A 657 14.78 8.54 1.20
CA PRO A 657 16.20 8.88 1.08
C PRO A 657 16.47 9.84 -0.09
N MET A 658 17.12 10.96 0.22
CA MET A 658 17.65 11.90 -0.76
C MET A 658 19.17 11.97 -0.56
N GLU A 659 19.94 11.20 -1.32
CA GLU A 659 21.39 11.00 -1.11
C GLU A 659 22.21 12.28 -1.03
N TRP A 660 21.80 13.35 -1.75
CA TRP A 660 22.50 14.64 -1.67
C TRP A 660 22.48 15.22 -0.23
N THR A 661 21.45 14.92 0.57
CA THR A 661 21.34 15.44 1.94
C THR A 661 22.38 14.85 2.88
N TYR A 662 22.88 13.65 2.61
CA TYR A 662 23.82 12.98 3.51
C TYR A 662 25.10 13.77 3.78
N ALA A 663 25.61 14.51 2.80
CA ALA A 663 26.76 15.37 3.01
C ALA A 663 26.47 16.54 3.96
N TYR A 664 25.22 17.00 4.04
CA TYR A 664 24.79 18.17 4.84
C TYR A 664 24.16 17.76 6.17
N ALA A 665 23.63 16.56 6.29
CA ALA A 665 22.80 16.11 7.42
C ALA A 665 23.62 15.93 8.71
N VAL A 666 23.08 16.49 9.79
CA VAL A 666 23.61 16.38 11.16
C VAL A 666 22.48 15.85 12.05
N PRO A 667 22.67 14.76 12.80
CA PRO A 667 21.66 14.24 13.71
C PRO A 667 21.11 15.29 14.68
N ASN A 668 19.78 15.34 14.85
CA ASN A 668 19.07 16.27 15.72
C ASN A 668 17.84 15.56 16.33
N GLY A 669 18.06 14.66 17.26
CA GLY A 669 17.00 13.86 17.87
C GLY A 669 16.29 12.96 16.86
N LEU A 670 14.98 13.18 16.62
CA LEU A 670 14.17 12.41 15.67
C LEU A 670 14.25 12.95 14.23
N SER A 671 14.96 14.02 13.98
CA SER A 671 15.16 14.62 12.65
C SER A 671 16.65 14.88 12.38
N TYR A 672 16.97 15.41 11.20
CA TYR A 672 18.32 15.89 10.87
C TYR A 672 18.29 17.35 10.51
N ARG A 673 19.21 18.12 11.04
CA ARG A 673 19.48 19.47 10.57
C ARG A 673 20.34 19.40 9.31
N LEU A 674 19.98 20.12 8.27
CA LEU A 674 20.83 20.28 7.09
C LEU A 674 21.74 21.50 7.30
N ASN A 675 23.04 21.25 7.35
CA ASN A 675 24.04 22.29 7.44
C ASN A 675 24.07 23.12 6.13
N LYS A 676 24.50 24.36 6.17
CA LYS A 676 24.59 25.21 4.95
C LYS A 676 25.64 24.71 3.96
N GLU A 677 26.73 24.16 4.50
CA GLU A 677 27.85 23.59 3.74
C GLU A 677 28.00 22.10 4.07
N PRO A 678 28.50 21.30 3.12
CA PRO A 678 28.70 19.87 3.34
C PRO A 678 29.79 19.61 4.40
N LEU A 679 29.58 18.56 5.21
CA LEU A 679 30.51 18.11 6.25
C LEU A 679 31.07 16.74 5.90
N ALA A 680 32.38 16.61 5.75
CA ALA A 680 33.03 15.34 5.46
C ALA A 680 32.94 14.36 6.64
N THR A 681 33.01 14.88 7.88
CA THR A 681 32.90 14.11 9.10
C THR A 681 32.00 14.82 10.09
N LEU A 682 31.39 14.09 11.01
CA LEU A 682 30.61 14.68 12.10
C LEU A 682 31.50 14.95 13.30
N PRO A 683 31.33 16.11 14.01
CA PRO A 683 32.02 16.37 15.25
C PRO A 683 31.73 15.29 16.31
N PRO A 684 32.74 14.87 17.11
CA PRO A 684 32.57 13.85 18.14
C PRO A 684 31.45 14.17 19.16
N GLU A 685 31.26 15.44 19.47
CA GLU A 685 30.25 15.94 20.41
C GLU A 685 28.84 15.65 19.86
N VAL A 686 28.63 15.87 18.57
CA VAL A 686 27.36 15.59 17.89
C VAL A 686 27.04 14.08 17.92
N VAL A 687 28.06 13.25 17.68
CA VAL A 687 27.91 11.78 17.73
C VAL A 687 27.59 11.31 19.15
N GLN A 688 28.25 11.85 20.16
CA GLN A 688 27.99 11.53 21.56
C GLN A 688 26.58 11.94 21.99
N GLU A 689 26.13 13.15 21.58
CA GLU A 689 24.79 13.64 21.85
C GLU A 689 23.72 12.77 21.18
N ASP A 690 23.91 12.41 19.91
CA ASP A 690 23.01 11.50 19.21
C ASP A 690 22.85 10.16 19.92
N PHE A 691 23.96 9.53 20.33
CA PHE A 691 23.88 8.25 21.06
C PHE A 691 23.32 8.39 22.47
N ARG A 692 23.56 9.51 23.17
CA ARG A 692 22.92 9.78 24.46
C ARG A 692 21.41 9.89 24.29
N TYR A 693 20.95 10.71 23.35
CA TYR A 693 19.54 10.90 23.04
C TYR A 693 18.85 9.56 22.71
N TRP A 694 19.43 8.80 21.77
CA TRP A 694 18.83 7.55 21.33
C TRP A 694 18.92 6.41 22.35
N ASN A 695 19.92 6.37 23.22
CA ASN A 695 19.92 5.40 24.33
C ASN A 695 18.73 5.65 25.25
N ASP A 696 18.55 6.90 25.69
CA ASP A 696 17.45 7.27 26.59
C ASP A 696 16.08 7.07 25.91
N TYR A 697 16.02 7.38 24.60
CA TYR A 697 14.77 7.25 23.83
C TYR A 697 14.37 5.79 23.59
N VAL A 698 15.31 4.94 23.21
CA VAL A 698 15.10 3.50 23.01
C VAL A 698 14.70 2.84 24.33
N ASP A 699 15.39 3.16 25.42
CA ASP A 699 15.08 2.62 26.75
C ASP A 699 13.67 3.03 27.21
N ARG A 700 13.26 4.28 26.95
CA ARG A 700 11.89 4.78 27.22
C ARG A 700 10.85 4.00 26.42
N LEU A 701 11.08 3.80 25.11
CA LEU A 701 10.15 3.08 24.23
C LEU A 701 10.02 1.60 24.63
N ILE A 702 11.13 0.91 24.83
CA ILE A 702 11.13 -0.52 25.18
C ILE A 702 10.54 -0.76 26.57
N SER A 703 10.67 0.20 27.50
CA SER A 703 10.08 0.10 28.84
C SER A 703 8.57 0.30 28.85
N ASP A 704 7.99 0.88 27.78
CA ASP A 704 6.55 1.04 27.67
C ASP A 704 5.91 -0.27 27.17
N LYS A 705 5.02 -0.85 27.98
CA LYS A 705 4.32 -2.08 27.62
C LYS A 705 3.54 -1.93 26.31
N ASN A 706 2.91 -0.78 26.06
CA ASN A 706 2.10 -0.54 24.87
C ASN A 706 2.96 -0.53 23.58
N PHE A 707 4.26 -0.16 23.66
CA PHE A 707 5.15 -0.17 22.53
C PHE A 707 5.33 -1.56 21.92
N HIS A 708 5.39 -2.60 22.75
CA HIS A 708 5.54 -3.98 22.29
C HIS A 708 4.31 -4.51 21.52
N GLU A 709 3.15 -3.90 21.76
CA GLU A 709 1.89 -4.25 21.11
C GLU A 709 1.60 -3.36 19.87
N ASP A 710 2.30 -2.22 19.73
CA ASP A 710 2.12 -1.24 18.65
C ASP A 710 3.13 -1.45 17.52
N TYR A 711 2.70 -2.18 16.48
CA TYR A 711 3.53 -2.49 15.32
C TYR A 711 3.97 -1.22 14.56
N ASP A 712 3.08 -0.26 14.39
CA ASP A 712 3.38 0.96 13.63
C ASP A 712 4.38 1.86 14.37
N ALA A 713 4.31 1.90 15.70
CA ALA A 713 5.30 2.59 16.53
C ALA A 713 6.68 1.93 16.41
N GLN A 714 6.77 0.59 16.56
CA GLN A 714 8.02 -0.15 16.39
C GLN A 714 8.65 0.12 15.03
N ARG A 715 7.87 0.01 13.97
CA ARG A 715 8.31 0.24 12.58
C ARG A 715 8.80 1.67 12.36
N SER A 716 8.03 2.67 12.81
CA SER A 716 8.31 4.09 12.56
C SER A 716 9.57 4.57 13.28
N PHE A 717 9.70 4.28 14.58
CA PHE A 717 10.90 4.68 15.33
C PHE A 717 12.14 3.91 14.90
N SER A 718 12.03 2.61 14.57
CA SER A 718 13.11 1.84 13.97
C SER A 718 13.62 2.45 12.66
N LYS A 719 12.70 2.92 11.81
CA LYS A 719 13.04 3.56 10.54
C LYS A 719 13.83 4.86 10.74
N LEU A 720 13.43 5.71 11.68
CA LEU A 720 14.18 6.92 12.04
C LEU A 720 15.61 6.57 12.49
N ARG A 721 15.77 5.57 13.35
CA ARG A 721 17.10 5.17 13.81
C ARG A 721 17.94 4.53 12.73
N ASN A 722 17.33 3.76 11.83
CA ASN A 722 17.99 3.23 10.63
C ASN A 722 18.55 4.35 9.74
N SER A 723 17.77 5.40 9.53
CA SER A 723 18.18 6.55 8.72
C SER A 723 19.42 7.25 9.30
N THR A 724 19.53 7.34 10.64
CA THR A 724 20.77 7.82 11.30
C THR A 724 21.96 6.93 10.97
N GLY A 725 21.78 5.61 10.99
CA GLY A 725 22.80 4.64 10.57
C GLY A 725 23.28 4.88 9.13
N ASN A 726 22.36 5.24 8.22
CA ASN A 726 22.68 5.57 6.82
C ASN A 726 23.56 6.81 6.71
N ILE A 727 23.36 7.83 7.56
CA ILE A 727 24.21 9.03 7.61
C ILE A 727 25.62 8.70 8.06
N TYR A 728 25.77 7.84 9.07
CA TYR A 728 27.09 7.35 9.53
C TYR A 728 27.74 6.50 8.43
N ARG A 729 26.99 5.58 7.80
CA ARG A 729 27.48 4.73 6.71
C ARG A 729 27.98 5.56 5.52
N ALA A 730 27.25 6.58 5.10
CA ALA A 730 27.64 7.46 3.98
C ALA A 730 29.00 8.17 4.26
N ARG A 731 29.32 8.42 5.52
CA ARG A 731 30.59 9.00 5.96
C ARG A 731 31.65 7.96 6.35
N LYS A 732 31.40 6.66 6.10
CA LYS A 732 32.28 5.54 6.46
C LYS A 732 32.58 5.42 7.97
N MET A 733 31.70 5.96 8.81
CA MET A 733 31.72 5.82 10.27
C MET A 733 31.07 4.47 10.65
N TRP A 734 31.77 3.37 10.35
CA TRP A 734 31.23 2.00 10.44
C TRP A 734 30.80 1.56 11.84
N PRO A 735 31.59 1.85 12.93
CA PRO A 735 31.17 1.51 14.29
C PRO A 735 29.88 2.22 14.72
N GLU A 736 29.75 3.49 14.38
CA GLU A 736 28.58 4.30 14.70
C GLU A 736 27.37 3.83 13.90
N ALA A 737 27.55 3.53 12.61
CA ALA A 737 26.51 2.96 11.76
C ALA A 737 26.01 1.60 12.33
N GLU A 738 26.92 0.69 12.68
CA GLU A 738 26.56 -0.59 13.27
C GLU A 738 25.76 -0.42 14.56
N ARG A 739 26.20 0.47 15.46
CA ARG A 739 25.50 0.73 16.72
C ARG A 739 24.09 1.27 16.49
N ALA A 740 23.91 2.20 15.55
CA ALA A 740 22.62 2.77 15.21
C ALA A 740 21.68 1.69 14.62
N TYR A 741 22.18 0.84 13.72
CA TYR A 741 21.39 -0.26 13.15
C TYR A 741 20.99 -1.29 14.20
N ARG A 742 21.84 -1.60 15.18
CA ARG A 742 21.49 -2.49 16.29
C ARG A 742 20.39 -1.89 17.16
N GLN A 743 20.40 -0.59 17.44
CA GLN A 743 19.32 0.09 18.15
C GLN A 743 18.02 0.06 17.33
N ALA A 744 18.09 0.24 16.01
CA ALA A 744 16.93 0.12 15.14
C ALA A 744 16.30 -1.29 15.18
N LEU A 745 17.14 -2.35 15.21
CA LEU A 745 16.65 -3.73 15.34
C LEU A 745 16.15 -4.08 16.76
N GLN A 746 16.58 -3.38 17.81
CA GLN A 746 15.96 -3.49 19.13
C GLN A 746 14.52 -2.98 19.12
N LEU A 747 14.24 -1.91 18.36
CA LEU A 747 12.88 -1.34 18.21
C LEU A 747 12.00 -2.21 17.30
N HIS A 748 12.56 -2.72 16.19
CA HIS A 748 11.84 -3.55 15.22
C HIS A 748 12.73 -4.62 14.60
N PRO A 749 12.72 -5.85 15.13
CA PRO A 749 13.65 -6.92 14.71
C PRO A 749 13.54 -7.37 13.25
N SER A 750 12.38 -7.16 12.60
CA SER A 750 12.16 -7.54 11.19
C SER A 750 12.29 -6.38 10.21
N ASN A 751 12.90 -5.26 10.59
CA ASN A 751 13.16 -4.14 9.69
C ASN A 751 14.14 -4.55 8.58
N MET A 752 13.60 -4.78 7.36
CA MET A 752 14.35 -5.31 6.23
C MET A 752 15.50 -4.40 5.76
N GLU A 753 15.28 -3.08 5.79
CA GLU A 753 16.30 -2.10 5.40
C GLU A 753 17.49 -2.16 6.37
N THR A 754 17.21 -2.22 7.65
CA THR A 754 18.23 -2.30 8.71
C THR A 754 18.98 -3.63 8.70
N LEU A 755 18.24 -4.74 8.49
CA LEU A 755 18.83 -6.08 8.36
C LEU A 755 19.80 -6.14 7.17
N ALA A 756 19.42 -5.58 6.03
CA ALA A 756 20.28 -5.52 4.85
C ALA A 756 21.53 -4.68 5.12
N ALA A 757 21.36 -3.45 5.64
CA ALA A 757 22.45 -2.52 5.91
C ALA A 757 23.47 -3.08 6.94
N LEU A 758 22.97 -3.66 8.05
CA LEU A 758 23.83 -4.29 9.05
C LEU A 758 24.52 -5.55 8.51
N SER A 759 23.81 -6.31 7.67
CA SER A 759 24.41 -7.50 7.02
C SER A 759 25.58 -7.15 6.10
N GLU A 760 25.57 -5.99 5.43
CA GLU A 760 26.71 -5.53 4.64
C GLU A 760 27.95 -5.31 5.51
N ILE A 761 27.78 -4.67 6.68
CA ILE A 761 28.88 -4.43 7.63
C ILE A 761 29.40 -5.76 8.17
N LEU A 762 28.52 -6.64 8.67
CA LEU A 762 28.89 -7.93 9.24
C LEU A 762 29.54 -8.84 8.20
N ARG A 763 29.08 -8.81 6.95
CA ARG A 763 29.66 -9.54 5.82
C ARG A 763 31.10 -9.07 5.54
N ALA A 764 31.32 -7.75 5.48
CA ALA A 764 32.64 -7.20 5.24
C ALA A 764 33.64 -7.60 6.35
N GLN A 765 33.17 -7.80 7.59
CA GLN A 765 33.92 -8.22 8.75
C GLN A 765 33.94 -9.75 8.95
N ARG A 766 33.27 -10.53 8.09
CA ARG A 766 33.13 -12.01 8.18
C ARG A 766 32.48 -12.49 9.49
N ARG A 767 31.61 -11.67 10.09
CA ARG A 767 30.90 -11.98 11.36
C ARG A 767 29.62 -12.76 11.06
N TRP A 768 29.78 -13.98 10.54
CA TRP A 768 28.66 -14.81 10.02
C TRP A 768 27.69 -15.28 11.11
N ASP A 769 28.19 -15.56 12.31
CA ASP A 769 27.36 -16.04 13.43
C ASP A 769 26.39 -14.93 13.88
N GLU A 770 26.86 -13.69 14.03
CA GLU A 770 26.01 -12.55 14.38
C GLU A 770 25.05 -12.20 13.25
N MET A 771 25.50 -12.31 12.00
CA MET A 771 24.63 -12.15 10.83
C MET A 771 23.51 -13.21 10.83
N SER A 772 23.79 -14.47 11.16
CA SER A 772 22.79 -15.52 11.31
C SER A 772 21.77 -15.18 12.42
N GLU A 773 22.27 -14.72 13.58
CA GLU A 773 21.44 -14.39 14.74
C GLU A 773 20.41 -13.29 14.43
N ILE A 774 20.80 -12.20 13.75
CA ILE A 774 19.87 -11.12 13.43
C ILE A 774 18.76 -11.59 12.47
N TRP A 775 19.09 -12.45 11.49
CA TRP A 775 18.10 -13.02 10.57
C TRP A 775 17.23 -14.10 11.23
N ASP A 776 17.74 -14.83 12.21
CA ASP A 776 16.95 -15.80 13.00
C ASP A 776 15.92 -15.08 13.86
N ARG A 777 16.28 -13.99 14.55
CA ARG A 777 15.35 -13.14 15.31
C ARG A 777 14.27 -12.51 14.40
N ALA A 778 14.68 -12.04 13.21
CA ALA A 778 13.73 -11.50 12.22
C ALA A 778 12.70 -12.56 11.78
N ARG A 779 13.16 -13.83 11.57
CA ARG A 779 12.26 -14.94 11.21
C ARG A 779 11.32 -15.32 12.34
N GLU A 780 11.75 -15.26 13.60
CA GLU A 780 10.87 -15.49 14.75
C GLU A 780 9.73 -14.46 14.78
N ARG A 781 10.02 -13.22 14.42
CA ARG A 781 9.03 -12.14 14.39
C ARG A 781 8.09 -12.21 13.17
N ASP A 782 8.63 -12.54 12.00
CA ASP A 782 7.87 -12.63 10.73
C ASP A 782 8.21 -13.93 9.97
N PRO A 783 7.67 -15.08 10.43
CA PRO A 783 7.98 -16.38 9.85
C PRO A 783 7.42 -16.58 8.42
N ALA A 784 6.43 -15.81 8.01
CA ALA A 784 5.83 -15.88 6.69
C ALA A 784 6.58 -15.07 5.62
N ASN A 785 7.53 -14.23 6.01
CA ASN A 785 8.28 -13.36 5.12
C ASN A 785 9.31 -14.16 4.28
N ARG A 786 9.04 -14.27 2.99
CA ARG A 786 9.92 -15.01 2.04
C ARG A 786 11.29 -14.36 1.90
N ALA A 787 11.40 -13.03 1.95
CA ALA A 787 12.67 -12.34 1.82
C ALA A 787 13.59 -12.65 3.00
N ILE A 788 13.04 -12.72 4.21
CA ILE A 788 13.78 -13.17 5.43
C ILE A 788 14.24 -14.61 5.27
N GLN A 789 13.36 -15.51 4.79
CA GLN A 789 13.72 -16.92 4.60
C GLN A 789 14.84 -17.10 3.57
N LYS A 790 14.76 -16.38 2.44
CA LYS A 790 15.81 -16.38 1.40
C LYS A 790 17.13 -15.83 1.93
N ALA A 791 17.08 -14.67 2.61
CA ALA A 791 18.27 -14.05 3.19
C ALA A 791 18.97 -14.97 4.20
N ARG A 792 18.21 -15.62 5.08
CA ARG A 792 18.73 -16.60 6.04
C ARG A 792 19.40 -17.79 5.35
N THR A 793 18.78 -18.35 4.33
CA THR A 793 19.38 -19.43 3.51
C THR A 793 20.69 -18.97 2.88
N ARG A 794 20.72 -17.73 2.34
CA ARG A 794 21.93 -17.14 1.78
C ARG A 794 23.04 -16.96 2.82
N VAL A 795 22.71 -16.52 4.03
CA VAL A 795 23.69 -16.40 5.14
C VAL A 795 24.29 -17.76 5.50
N GLY A 796 23.47 -18.82 5.58
CA GLY A 796 23.95 -20.20 5.78
C GLY A 796 24.97 -20.62 4.72
N ARG A 797 24.68 -20.37 3.44
CA ARG A 797 25.60 -20.65 2.34
C ARG A 797 26.89 -19.83 2.42
N LEU A 798 26.81 -18.54 2.76
CA LEU A 798 28.00 -17.69 2.92
C LEU A 798 28.90 -18.16 4.07
N ARG A 799 28.30 -18.63 5.16
CA ARG A 799 29.03 -19.20 6.29
C ARG A 799 29.76 -20.52 5.92
N GLU A 800 29.08 -21.38 5.15
CA GLU A 800 29.70 -22.61 4.61
C GLU A 800 30.82 -22.27 3.64
N ALA A 801 30.57 -21.35 2.71
CA ALA A 801 31.58 -20.89 1.74
C ALA A 801 32.83 -20.34 2.44
N ASP A 802 32.67 -19.62 3.53
CA ASP A 802 33.79 -19.10 4.32
C ASP A 802 34.61 -20.20 4.94
N ARG A 803 34.01 -21.27 5.48
CA ARG A 803 34.71 -22.45 6.00
C ARG A 803 35.45 -23.18 4.90
N GLU A 804 34.85 -23.33 3.72
CA GLU A 804 35.43 -23.95 2.54
C GLU A 804 36.62 -23.14 2.01
N ILE A 805 36.56 -21.80 2.00
CA ILE A 805 37.65 -20.91 1.66
C ILE A 805 38.88 -21.22 2.54
N ASN A 806 38.68 -21.30 3.89
CA ASN A 806 39.78 -21.57 4.80
C ASN A 806 40.38 -22.96 4.57
N ALA A 807 39.61 -23.97 4.17
CA ALA A 807 40.11 -25.31 3.85
C ALA A 807 40.91 -25.31 2.53
N LEU A 808 40.35 -24.70 1.47
CA LEU A 808 41.00 -24.60 0.16
C LEU A 808 42.30 -23.75 0.19
N GLN A 809 42.34 -22.69 1.00
CA GLN A 809 43.57 -21.90 1.22
C GLN A 809 44.70 -22.75 1.81
N ARG A 810 44.38 -23.64 2.78
CA ARG A 810 45.39 -24.60 3.37
C ARG A 810 45.84 -25.61 2.31
N GLU A 811 44.90 -26.12 1.50
CA GLU A 811 45.19 -27.05 0.40
C GLU A 811 46.12 -26.41 -0.66
N LEU A 812 45.76 -25.17 -1.05
CA LEU A 812 46.55 -24.43 -2.05
C LEU A 812 47.97 -24.09 -1.52
N SER A 813 48.09 -23.79 -0.20
CA SER A 813 49.38 -23.56 0.47
C SER A 813 50.29 -24.82 0.42
N ALA A 814 49.64 -26.01 0.48
CA ALA A 814 50.35 -27.29 0.39
C ALA A 814 50.64 -27.69 -1.07
N SER A 815 49.80 -27.29 -2.03
CA SER A 815 49.86 -27.61 -3.45
C SER A 815 49.56 -26.41 -4.31
N PRO A 816 50.52 -25.48 -4.57
CA PRO A 816 50.27 -24.21 -5.26
C PRO A 816 49.80 -24.33 -6.73
N GLN A 817 49.94 -25.51 -7.32
CA GLN A 817 49.48 -25.78 -8.72
C GLN A 817 48.19 -26.59 -8.78
N ASN A 818 47.40 -26.61 -7.73
CA ASN A 818 46.05 -27.21 -7.72
C ASN A 818 45.05 -26.30 -8.43
N ALA A 819 44.78 -26.56 -9.69
CA ALA A 819 43.87 -25.74 -10.49
C ALA A 819 42.41 -25.78 -9.98
N ASP A 820 41.98 -26.93 -9.44
CA ASP A 820 40.62 -27.07 -8.90
C ASP A 820 40.45 -26.23 -7.64
N ALA A 821 41.47 -26.22 -6.76
CA ALA A 821 41.47 -25.37 -5.55
C ALA A 821 41.45 -23.88 -5.92
N VAL A 822 42.21 -23.45 -6.91
CA VAL A 822 42.18 -22.07 -7.43
C VAL A 822 40.82 -21.69 -8.00
N SER A 823 40.24 -22.55 -8.85
CA SER A 823 38.94 -22.32 -9.47
C SER A 823 37.82 -22.17 -8.38
N ASN A 824 37.80 -23.11 -7.43
CA ASN A 824 36.83 -23.10 -6.33
C ASN A 824 37.01 -21.88 -5.43
N LEU A 825 38.24 -21.50 -5.07
CA LEU A 825 38.49 -20.30 -4.29
C LEU A 825 38.04 -19.02 -5.00
N LEU A 826 38.31 -18.88 -6.29
CA LEU A 826 37.86 -17.71 -7.08
C LEU A 826 36.34 -17.60 -7.13
N ARG A 827 35.64 -18.74 -7.30
CA ARG A 827 34.17 -18.80 -7.24
C ARG A 827 33.67 -18.37 -5.85
N LEU A 828 34.25 -18.92 -4.79
CA LEU A 828 33.84 -18.62 -3.41
C LEU A 828 34.15 -17.17 -3.01
N TYR A 829 35.28 -16.61 -3.42
CA TYR A 829 35.57 -15.18 -3.20
C TYR A 829 34.55 -14.27 -3.89
N THR A 830 34.09 -14.66 -5.06
CA THR A 830 33.03 -13.91 -5.78
C THR A 830 31.70 -14.03 -5.03
N GLU A 831 31.28 -15.23 -4.63
CA GLU A 831 30.05 -15.46 -3.86
C GLU A 831 30.04 -14.72 -2.53
N THR A 832 31.19 -14.69 -1.83
CA THR A 832 31.33 -14.03 -0.53
C THR A 832 31.62 -12.53 -0.63
N GLY A 833 31.80 -11.99 -1.85
CA GLY A 833 32.04 -10.56 -2.10
C GLY A 833 33.45 -10.12 -1.69
N GLN A 834 34.45 -10.92 -2.02
CA GLN A 834 35.88 -10.68 -1.74
C GLN A 834 36.67 -10.44 -3.06
N PRO A 835 36.40 -9.36 -3.82
CA PRO A 835 37.01 -9.15 -5.15
C PRO A 835 38.52 -8.93 -5.11
N GLU A 836 39.04 -8.31 -4.04
CA GLU A 836 40.49 -8.08 -3.91
C GLU A 836 41.25 -9.38 -3.67
N GLN A 837 40.70 -10.29 -2.85
CA GLN A 837 41.28 -11.62 -2.64
C GLN A 837 41.21 -12.46 -3.92
N ALA A 838 40.12 -12.36 -4.68
CA ALA A 838 40.01 -13.02 -5.96
C ALA A 838 41.07 -12.51 -6.96
N LYS A 839 41.28 -11.18 -7.00
CA LYS A 839 42.33 -10.57 -7.84
C LYS A 839 43.73 -11.02 -7.42
N GLN A 840 44.04 -10.95 -6.12
CA GLN A 840 45.31 -11.37 -5.59
C GLN A 840 45.60 -12.88 -5.89
N LEU A 841 44.62 -13.75 -5.68
CA LEU A 841 44.72 -15.16 -5.99
C LEU A 841 44.97 -15.38 -7.49
N LEU A 842 44.31 -14.63 -8.37
CA LEU A 842 44.51 -14.72 -9.82
C LEU A 842 45.93 -14.33 -10.22
N GLU A 843 46.50 -13.25 -9.60
CA GLU A 843 47.89 -12.82 -9.85
C GLU A 843 48.92 -13.82 -9.33
N GLU A 844 48.71 -14.37 -8.15
CA GLU A 844 49.57 -15.38 -7.54
C GLU A 844 49.54 -16.70 -8.34
N SER A 845 48.36 -17.15 -8.75
CA SER A 845 48.17 -18.34 -9.56
C SER A 845 48.79 -18.20 -10.95
N GLY A 846 48.73 -16.98 -11.54
CA GLY A 846 49.39 -16.65 -12.80
C GLY A 846 50.91 -16.86 -12.74
N LYS A 847 51.51 -16.64 -11.58
CA LYS A 847 52.96 -16.96 -11.40
C LYS A 847 53.21 -18.47 -11.28
N ALA A 848 52.29 -19.21 -10.68
CA ALA A 848 52.44 -20.67 -10.45
C ALA A 848 52.14 -21.48 -11.75
N PHE A 849 51.13 -21.07 -12.50
CA PHE A 849 50.70 -21.76 -13.72
C PHE A 849 51.38 -21.23 -14.96
N GLY A 850 52.09 -20.10 -14.92
CA GLY A 850 52.80 -19.48 -16.04
C GLY A 850 51.82 -19.03 -17.15
N ASP A 851 52.26 -19.22 -18.39
CA ASP A 851 51.47 -18.87 -19.60
C ASP A 851 50.68 -20.07 -20.16
N SER A 852 50.19 -21.01 -19.27
CA SER A 852 49.29 -22.08 -19.72
C SER A 852 48.07 -21.54 -20.42
N PRO A 853 47.77 -21.92 -21.66
CA PRO A 853 46.61 -21.48 -22.40
C PRO A 853 45.30 -21.79 -21.66
N GLU A 854 45.20 -22.91 -20.96
CA GLU A 854 44.03 -23.33 -20.19
C GLU A 854 43.79 -22.38 -18.99
N PHE A 855 44.84 -22.05 -18.24
CA PHE A 855 44.72 -21.09 -17.13
C PHE A 855 44.42 -19.68 -17.64
N LEU A 856 45.07 -19.22 -18.69
CA LEU A 856 44.80 -17.89 -19.26
C LEU A 856 43.34 -17.77 -19.76
N LYS A 857 42.83 -18.80 -20.42
CA LYS A 857 41.44 -18.87 -20.87
C LYS A 857 40.49 -18.82 -19.67
N PHE A 858 40.73 -19.63 -18.62
CA PHE A 858 39.97 -19.61 -17.40
C PHE A 858 39.98 -18.21 -16.74
N ALA A 859 41.15 -17.57 -16.63
CA ALA A 859 41.30 -16.25 -16.06
C ALA A 859 40.53 -15.17 -16.86
N VAL A 860 40.55 -15.21 -18.16
CA VAL A 860 39.81 -14.31 -19.05
C VAL A 860 38.29 -14.50 -18.87
N ASP A 861 37.80 -15.74 -18.89
CA ASP A 861 36.40 -16.07 -18.73
C ASP A 861 35.90 -15.65 -17.32
N PHE A 862 36.67 -15.93 -16.27
CA PHE A 862 36.37 -15.55 -14.92
C PHE A 862 36.25 -14.02 -14.76
N CYS A 863 37.24 -13.26 -15.23
CA CYS A 863 37.26 -11.80 -15.16
C CYS A 863 36.13 -11.16 -15.97
N SER A 864 35.84 -11.70 -17.16
CA SER A 864 34.73 -11.23 -18.01
C SER A 864 33.37 -11.43 -17.32
N ASN A 865 33.12 -12.61 -16.75
CA ASN A 865 31.85 -12.96 -16.14
C ASN A 865 31.62 -12.22 -14.79
N ASN A 866 32.70 -11.79 -14.15
CA ASN A 866 32.64 -11.10 -12.83
C ASN A 866 32.93 -9.59 -12.92
N GLY A 867 33.01 -9.01 -14.13
CA GLY A 867 33.22 -7.58 -14.31
C GLY A 867 34.60 -7.07 -13.88
N GLN A 868 35.60 -7.95 -13.70
CA GLN A 868 36.97 -7.61 -13.28
C GLN A 868 37.85 -7.19 -14.47
N TRP A 869 37.41 -6.16 -15.18
CA TRP A 869 37.94 -5.72 -16.45
C TRP A 869 39.44 -5.36 -16.44
N GLN A 870 39.90 -4.73 -15.34
CA GLN A 870 41.30 -4.33 -15.20
C GLN A 870 42.18 -5.53 -14.93
N ALA A 871 41.77 -6.46 -14.07
CA ALA A 871 42.53 -7.66 -13.75
C ALA A 871 42.62 -8.64 -14.91
N GLY A 872 41.59 -8.73 -15.77
CA GLY A 872 41.53 -9.62 -16.92
C GLY A 872 42.32 -9.15 -18.14
N LEU A 873 42.75 -7.88 -18.23
CA LEU A 873 43.40 -7.34 -19.43
C LEU A 873 44.76 -7.99 -19.72
N ALA A 874 45.61 -8.22 -18.72
CA ALA A 874 46.89 -8.85 -18.89
C ALA A 874 46.78 -10.33 -19.30
N PRO A 875 45.96 -11.17 -18.64
CA PRO A 875 45.67 -12.53 -19.11
C PRO A 875 45.10 -12.57 -20.52
N ALA A 876 44.17 -11.65 -20.89
CA ALA A 876 43.62 -11.62 -22.26
C ALA A 876 44.65 -11.27 -23.30
N ARG A 877 45.57 -10.34 -23.06
CA ARG A 877 46.68 -10.03 -23.96
C ARG A 877 47.62 -11.21 -24.14
N LYS A 878 47.96 -11.93 -23.09
CA LYS A 878 48.81 -13.14 -23.15
C LYS A 878 48.13 -14.26 -23.93
N LEU A 879 46.86 -14.50 -23.68
CA LEU A 879 46.07 -15.51 -24.37
C LEU A 879 45.97 -15.19 -25.88
N ALA A 880 45.75 -13.93 -26.23
CA ALA A 880 45.68 -13.48 -27.62
C ALA A 880 47.03 -13.57 -28.33
N ALA A 881 48.15 -13.44 -27.61
CA ALA A 881 49.50 -13.65 -28.19
C ALA A 881 49.79 -15.12 -28.47
N ILE A 882 49.21 -16.07 -27.75
CA ILE A 882 49.34 -17.52 -27.98
C ILE A 882 48.33 -18.00 -29.03
N ALA A 883 47.05 -17.57 -28.91
CA ALA A 883 45.94 -18.01 -29.76
C ALA A 883 45.63 -16.94 -30.85
N THR A 884 46.62 -16.62 -31.67
CA THR A 884 46.54 -15.50 -32.63
C THR A 884 45.47 -15.65 -33.72
N ASN A 885 44.98 -16.88 -33.98
CA ASN A 885 43.99 -17.19 -35.02
C ASN A 885 42.59 -17.57 -34.43
N ASP A 886 42.36 -17.36 -33.15
CA ASP A 886 41.05 -17.61 -32.53
C ASP A 886 40.23 -16.29 -32.45
N PRO A 887 39.15 -16.16 -33.24
CA PRO A 887 38.36 -14.95 -33.26
C PRO A 887 37.68 -14.68 -31.90
N ASN A 888 37.34 -15.71 -31.10
CA ASN A 888 36.70 -15.55 -29.78
C ASN A 888 37.66 -14.96 -28.77
N VAL A 889 38.94 -15.38 -28.82
CA VAL A 889 40.00 -14.83 -27.97
C VAL A 889 40.24 -13.35 -28.32
N MET A 890 40.24 -13.01 -29.61
CA MET A 890 40.37 -11.61 -30.04
C MET A 890 39.15 -10.77 -29.64
N LEU A 891 37.93 -11.29 -29.75
CA LEU A 891 36.72 -10.63 -29.30
C LEU A 891 36.75 -10.39 -27.79
N ALA A 892 37.21 -11.37 -27.00
CA ALA A 892 37.38 -11.21 -25.55
C ALA A 892 38.40 -10.11 -25.24
N LEU A 893 39.57 -10.11 -25.87
CA LEU A 893 40.57 -9.04 -25.68
C LEU A 893 40.00 -7.66 -26.03
N ALA A 894 39.34 -7.53 -27.19
CA ALA A 894 38.72 -6.29 -27.62
C ALA A 894 37.73 -5.75 -26.57
N ARG A 895 36.96 -6.63 -25.92
CA ARG A 895 36.04 -6.27 -24.85
C ARG A 895 36.77 -5.71 -23.62
N PHE A 896 37.86 -6.36 -23.19
CA PHE A 896 38.68 -5.84 -22.09
C PHE A 896 39.34 -4.50 -22.42
N GLU A 897 39.88 -4.32 -23.63
CA GLU A 897 40.50 -3.07 -24.07
C GLU A 897 39.48 -1.93 -24.11
N PHE A 898 38.27 -2.18 -24.64
CA PHE A 898 37.20 -1.19 -24.69
C PHE A 898 36.79 -0.71 -23.30
N VAL A 899 36.53 -1.64 -22.38
CA VAL A 899 36.09 -1.29 -21.02
C VAL A 899 37.20 -0.57 -20.23
N ASN A 900 38.49 -0.91 -20.50
CA ASN A 900 39.61 -0.21 -19.92
C ASN A 900 39.96 1.11 -20.65
N ARG A 901 39.12 1.57 -21.60
CA ARG A 901 39.23 2.83 -22.36
C ARG A 901 40.47 2.90 -23.28
N ASP A 902 41.02 1.77 -23.66
CA ASP A 902 42.11 1.70 -24.67
C ASP A 902 41.50 1.59 -26.08
N THR A 903 40.94 2.72 -26.55
CA THR A 903 40.16 2.79 -27.79
C THR A 903 40.99 2.39 -29.02
N ASN A 904 42.30 2.71 -29.09
CA ASN A 904 43.14 2.38 -30.22
C ASN A 904 43.40 0.89 -30.26
N ALA A 905 43.78 0.26 -29.15
CA ALA A 905 43.98 -1.19 -29.08
C ALA A 905 42.67 -1.94 -29.39
N PHE A 906 41.53 -1.48 -28.83
CA PHE A 906 40.22 -2.04 -29.16
C PHE A 906 39.91 -2.07 -30.64
N LEU A 907 40.10 -0.96 -31.38
CA LEU A 907 39.80 -0.89 -32.81
C LEU A 907 40.71 -1.81 -33.63
N GLU A 908 41.98 -1.92 -33.26
CA GLU A 908 42.94 -2.82 -33.88
C GLU A 908 42.58 -4.28 -33.67
N THR A 909 42.33 -4.65 -32.40
CA THR A 909 41.97 -6.03 -32.02
C THR A 909 40.62 -6.44 -32.60
N ALA A 910 39.63 -5.54 -32.64
CA ALA A 910 38.32 -5.81 -33.22
C ALA A 910 38.41 -6.02 -34.75
N ARG A 911 39.23 -5.23 -35.48
CA ARG A 911 39.49 -5.45 -36.90
C ARG A 911 40.13 -6.84 -37.14
N LYS A 912 41.10 -7.21 -36.31
CA LYS A 912 41.74 -8.52 -36.36
C LYS A 912 40.77 -9.66 -36.09
N ALA A 913 39.87 -9.49 -35.07
CA ALA A 913 38.79 -10.46 -34.80
C ALA A 913 37.87 -10.66 -36.01
N ILE A 914 37.47 -9.54 -36.68
CA ILE A 914 36.66 -9.57 -37.89
C ILE A 914 37.41 -10.24 -39.06
N GLN A 915 38.68 -9.95 -39.24
CA GLN A 915 39.50 -10.55 -40.30
C GLN A 915 39.59 -12.07 -40.16
N ILE A 916 39.66 -12.59 -38.93
CA ILE A 916 39.76 -14.03 -38.63
C ILE A 916 38.38 -14.69 -38.66
N GLY A 917 37.38 -14.09 -37.99
CA GLY A 917 36.07 -14.69 -37.73
C GLY A 917 34.94 -14.27 -38.68
N GLY A 918 35.23 -13.36 -39.66
CA GLY A 918 34.29 -12.94 -40.69
C GLY A 918 32.94 -12.40 -40.11
N ALA A 919 31.86 -12.81 -40.75
CA ALA A 919 30.52 -12.35 -40.41
C ALA A 919 30.09 -12.68 -38.96
N GLN A 920 30.58 -13.78 -38.39
CA GLN A 920 30.25 -14.14 -37.01
C GLN A 920 30.86 -13.16 -35.99
N ALA A 921 32.13 -12.78 -36.22
CA ALA A 921 32.78 -11.79 -35.34
C ALA A 921 32.14 -10.40 -35.45
N LYS A 922 31.70 -9.98 -36.64
CA LYS A 922 30.93 -8.75 -36.84
C LYS A 922 29.61 -8.77 -36.06
N MET A 923 28.85 -9.87 -36.17
CA MET A 923 27.59 -10.04 -35.43
C MET A 923 27.82 -10.03 -33.91
N ALA A 924 28.86 -10.67 -33.42
CA ALA A 924 29.21 -10.69 -32.01
C ALA A 924 29.50 -9.27 -31.49
N LEU A 925 30.33 -8.49 -32.20
CA LEU A 925 30.60 -7.09 -31.85
C LEU A 925 29.35 -6.20 -31.93
N ALA A 926 28.54 -6.34 -32.97
CA ALA A 926 27.32 -5.56 -33.15
C ALA A 926 26.28 -5.80 -32.07
N ASN A 927 26.18 -7.03 -31.55
CA ASN A 927 25.15 -7.42 -30.58
C ASN A 927 25.61 -7.36 -29.09
N ASP A 928 26.92 -7.28 -28.82
CA ASP A 928 27.43 -7.25 -27.45
C ASP A 928 26.94 -5.99 -26.73
N PRO A 929 26.20 -6.13 -25.58
CA PRO A 929 25.70 -5.00 -24.79
C PRO A 929 26.78 -4.01 -24.34
N VAL A 930 28.03 -4.47 -24.18
CA VAL A 930 29.15 -3.63 -23.75
C VAL A 930 29.40 -2.46 -24.71
N TYR A 931 29.14 -2.65 -26.01
CA TYR A 931 29.33 -1.62 -27.03
C TYR A 931 28.10 -0.76 -27.32
N ALA A 932 27.03 -0.90 -26.56
CA ALA A 932 25.75 -0.18 -26.79
C ALA A 932 25.91 1.34 -26.92
N MET A 933 26.81 1.92 -26.12
CA MET A 933 27.07 3.37 -26.12
C MET A 933 27.80 3.90 -27.34
N VAL A 934 28.54 3.07 -28.02
CA VAL A 934 29.38 3.45 -29.18
C VAL A 934 28.87 2.96 -30.54
N ARG A 935 27.83 2.14 -30.56
CA ARG A 935 27.22 1.61 -31.81
C ARG A 935 26.82 2.71 -32.79
N GLY A 936 26.49 3.91 -32.30
CA GLY A 936 26.10 5.05 -33.11
C GLY A 936 27.27 5.88 -33.66
N THR A 937 28.49 5.65 -33.17
CA THR A 937 29.66 6.45 -33.59
C THR A 937 30.14 6.06 -35.03
N PRO A 938 30.68 7.03 -35.78
CA PRO A 938 31.19 6.77 -37.14
C PRO A 938 32.25 5.68 -37.15
N GLU A 939 33.16 5.67 -36.18
CA GLU A 939 34.28 4.73 -36.08
C GLU A 939 33.79 3.28 -35.87
N PHE A 940 32.78 3.10 -35.00
CA PHE A 940 32.20 1.76 -34.74
C PHE A 940 31.38 1.26 -35.95
N ARG A 941 30.62 2.15 -36.60
CA ARG A 941 29.87 1.82 -37.81
C ARG A 941 30.82 1.38 -38.91
N GLN A 942 31.89 2.16 -39.15
CA GLN A 942 32.90 1.79 -40.16
C GLN A 942 33.57 0.45 -39.87
N LEU A 943 33.78 0.12 -38.56
CA LEU A 943 34.34 -1.17 -38.14
C LEU A 943 33.40 -2.35 -38.48
N ILE A 944 32.10 -2.16 -38.39
CA ILE A 944 31.10 -3.22 -38.63
C ILE A 944 30.70 -3.30 -40.11
N GLU A 945 30.77 -2.20 -40.87
CA GLU A 945 30.43 -2.14 -42.29
C GLU A 945 31.57 -2.64 -43.20
N GLN A 946 32.84 -2.50 -42.78
CA GLN A 946 34.02 -3.10 -43.45
C GLN A 946 34.06 -4.62 -43.26
#